data_aee15697e63af819e86a88ec1ff42c7d
#
_entry.id   aee15697e63af819e86a88ec1ff42c7d
#
_cell.length_a   1.000
_cell.length_b   1.000
_cell.length_c   1.000
_cell.angle_alpha   90.00
_cell.angle_beta   90.00
_cell.angle_gamma   90.00
#
_symmetry.space_group_name_H-M   'P 1'
#
loop_
_entity.id
_entity.type
_entity.pdbx_description
1 polymer ?
#
loop_
_entity_poly.entity_id
_entity_poly.type
_entity_poly.pdbx_seq_one_letter_code
_entity_poly.pdbx_strand_id
1 'polypeptide(L)'
;MKKRILKTLIVSALLALMSFGLYNSAKAWNGISTLKPYTPEMVEMRAVWVATVSNIDFRKQDGTSEAAINDWKARYLKVLDNAQEKNLNTIIFQIRPNNDAFYPSRYNPWSEYLVGYGVNPGWDPLEWMLEVTHARGMEYHAWLNPYRTSTASLSFDYKEPVAGTNGTCIVDYDEEALDKYKTSFFANLKSKAEASGTTYDNPIFGESLLHDVVLGAEDKFVLNPASQNVLDHLNNTISELVDNYDIDGIHFDDYFYPNDDVYKGNKAELKGYTFSTEPYRDFEDYQNYLSNGGTLSIYNWRRSNIDTLIKNLSDIIRESNKTKEVKCSFGVSPCARWAPNETCTSFERGAEGGMSNDCNNYYAYSDLFADTRKWALEEWIDYIVPQCYTNLDKGYADIVSWWSKTLKGSNTKLYIGQGIYQVPTWGDKLEMLYQVRYNQSFEYRVDGYYFYNYTSLVNSTASESAMNTLSNGIWKRNSLTPTYPAYEYKSTVSGDIKINSIIETASDTLIINFDGVEDAKAYVLKEYTNDVSELDFSDNKYIDLAFAGSTSIEFKPTEGKQYVLVPVAKDNTVQTNYTKVDLNMVVRNNVPLASFEQIPQEVLSGTSIDIVANITDTDNTSFTYDLYIAIDSDEFTKLKSGTVDGNQVVYTWKAYIIAQDNIRFKIVVNDGKDSCEAISNTISTVEEAKPIIWNITYELNGGTISNAPSTYTEGEGVTLVNPTKEKYTFTGWTLNGEKVTSISALQTGDVTLVANWEPVHETKPGGCKKSSGELMISSLSALSLAILILRKKH
;
A
#
# COMPACT_ATOMS: atom_id res chain seq x y z
N MET A 1 -39.26 21.08 38.03
CA MET A 1 -39.74 21.06 36.66
C MET A 1 -38.93 21.97 35.74
N LYS A 2 -38.72 23.26 36.00
CA LYS A 2 -37.98 24.20 35.12
C LYS A 2 -36.51 23.80 34.82
N LYS A 3 -35.76 23.20 35.78
CA LYS A 3 -34.37 22.73 35.56
C LYS A 3 -34.27 21.47 34.68
N ARG A 4 -35.28 20.62 34.60
CA ARG A 4 -35.29 19.43 33.70
C ARG A 4 -35.61 19.84 32.26
N ILE A 5 -36.54 20.79 32.08
CA ILE A 5 -36.91 21.30 30.74
C ILE A 5 -35.73 22.04 30.10
N LEU A 6 -34.96 22.83 30.90
CA LEU A 6 -33.80 23.53 30.39
C LEU A 6 -32.64 22.58 29.99
N LYS A 7 -32.42 21.46 30.73
CA LYS A 7 -31.44 20.45 30.35
C LYS A 7 -31.85 19.72 29.08
N THR A 8 -33.13 19.38 28.89
CA THR A 8 -33.62 18.75 27.70
C THR A 8 -33.52 19.66 26.47
N LEU A 9 -33.78 20.94 26.61
CA LEU A 9 -33.64 21.94 25.54
C LEU A 9 -32.15 22.18 25.17
N ILE A 10 -31.23 22.16 26.14
CA ILE A 10 -29.79 22.30 25.86
C ILE A 10 -29.25 21.05 25.17
N VAL A 11 -29.69 19.84 25.55
CA VAL A 11 -29.29 18.60 24.91
C VAL A 11 -29.88 18.52 23.49
N SER A 12 -31.11 18.96 23.28
CA SER A 12 -31.71 19.00 21.94
C SER A 12 -31.06 20.06 21.04
N ALA A 13 -30.65 21.22 21.62
CA ALA A 13 -29.90 22.24 20.89
C ALA A 13 -28.46 21.80 20.56
N LEU A 14 -27.79 21.06 21.45
CA LEU A 14 -26.49 20.46 21.20
C LEU A 14 -26.56 19.33 20.17
N LEU A 15 -27.60 18.50 20.21
CA LEU A 15 -27.86 17.48 19.18
C LEU A 15 -28.22 18.13 17.84
N ALA A 16 -28.96 19.22 17.81
CA ALA A 16 -29.22 20.01 16.60
C ALA A 16 -27.94 20.71 16.08
N LEU A 17 -27.08 21.22 16.98
CA LEU A 17 -25.80 21.82 16.62
C LEU A 17 -24.78 20.76 16.18
N MET A 18 -24.78 19.54 16.73
CA MET A 18 -23.99 18.41 16.24
C MET A 18 -24.53 17.91 14.90
N SER A 19 -25.83 17.90 14.66
CA SER A 19 -26.39 17.57 13.34
C SER A 19 -26.15 18.68 12.31
N PHE A 20 -26.00 19.97 12.70
CA PHE A 20 -25.61 21.05 11.80
C PHE A 20 -24.09 21.15 11.61
N GLY A 21 -23.27 20.65 12.53
CA GLY A 21 -21.80 20.60 12.43
C GLY A 21 -21.29 19.43 11.61
N LEU A 22 -22.11 18.41 11.35
CA LEU A 22 -21.80 17.26 10.48
C LEU A 22 -22.33 17.43 9.05
N TYR A 23 -22.94 18.57 8.71
CA TYR A 23 -23.42 18.91 7.38
C TYR A 23 -22.55 20.00 6.71
N ASN A 24 -21.22 19.87 6.77
CA ASN A 24 -20.39 20.27 5.64
C ASN A 24 -20.32 19.05 4.71
N SER A 25 -21.47 18.64 4.20
CA SER A 25 -21.53 17.77 3.03
C SER A 25 -20.83 18.53 1.90
N ALA A 26 -19.66 18.03 1.48
CA ALA A 26 -19.22 18.26 0.13
C ALA A 26 -20.48 18.18 -0.74
N LYS A 27 -20.72 19.17 -1.59
CA LYS A 27 -21.90 19.15 -2.50
C LYS A 27 -21.76 17.85 -3.28
N ALA A 28 -22.57 16.87 -2.94
CA ALA A 28 -22.61 15.64 -3.72
C ALA A 28 -22.95 16.02 -5.18
N TRP A 29 -22.22 15.49 -6.12
CA TRP A 29 -22.48 15.70 -7.55
C TRP A 29 -23.98 15.46 -7.85
N ASN A 30 -24.64 16.44 -8.45
CA ASN A 30 -26.10 16.44 -8.64
C ASN A 30 -26.62 15.28 -9.52
N GLY A 31 -25.72 14.57 -10.22
CA GLY A 31 -26.05 13.42 -11.07
C GLY A 31 -26.12 12.07 -10.36
N ILE A 32 -25.78 11.97 -9.06
CA ILE A 32 -25.73 10.67 -8.34
C ILE A 32 -27.07 9.90 -8.44
N SER A 33 -28.19 10.60 -8.31
CA SER A 33 -29.52 9.98 -8.37
C SER A 33 -29.89 9.43 -9.76
N THR A 34 -29.15 9.80 -10.80
CA THR A 34 -29.36 9.36 -12.18
C THR A 34 -28.44 8.21 -12.59
N LEU A 35 -27.46 7.86 -11.75
CA LEU A 35 -26.55 6.77 -12.03
C LEU A 35 -27.25 5.43 -12.03
N LYS A 36 -27.06 4.66 -13.09
CA LYS A 36 -27.57 3.28 -13.17
C LYS A 36 -26.88 2.40 -12.11
N PRO A 37 -27.55 1.33 -11.65
CA PRO A 37 -26.87 0.28 -10.92
C PRO A 37 -25.71 -0.28 -11.73
N TYR A 38 -24.63 -0.63 -11.06
CA TYR A 38 -23.48 -1.27 -11.69
C TYR A 38 -23.88 -2.68 -12.18
N THR A 39 -23.50 -3.01 -13.41
CA THR A 39 -23.66 -4.36 -13.97
C THR A 39 -22.27 -5.00 -14.01
N PRO A 40 -22.01 -6.09 -13.28
CA PRO A 40 -20.74 -6.80 -13.34
C PRO A 40 -20.44 -7.30 -14.75
N GLU A 41 -19.22 -7.11 -15.21
CA GLU A 41 -18.77 -7.55 -16.51
C GLU A 41 -17.66 -8.59 -16.36
N MET A 42 -17.71 -9.66 -17.14
CA MET A 42 -16.69 -10.72 -17.15
C MET A 42 -15.33 -10.18 -17.61
N VAL A 43 -15.33 -9.15 -18.43
CA VAL A 43 -14.14 -8.53 -19.00
C VAL A 43 -14.11 -7.07 -18.60
N GLU A 44 -13.20 -6.69 -17.71
CA GLU A 44 -12.98 -5.32 -17.25
C GLU A 44 -11.55 -5.19 -16.73
N MET A 45 -10.78 -4.26 -17.24
CA MET A 45 -9.44 -3.97 -16.72
C MET A 45 -9.52 -3.30 -15.35
N ARG A 46 -8.84 -3.86 -14.35
CA ARG A 46 -8.73 -3.33 -12.99
C ARG A 46 -7.28 -3.35 -12.55
N ALA A 47 -6.61 -2.22 -12.73
CA ALA A 47 -5.17 -2.12 -12.61
C ALA A 47 -4.72 -1.15 -11.53
N VAL A 48 -3.50 -1.33 -11.02
CA VAL A 48 -2.84 -0.40 -10.11
C VAL A 48 -1.43 -0.08 -10.59
N TRP A 49 -1.08 1.22 -10.56
CA TRP A 49 0.29 1.66 -10.79
C TRP A 49 1.15 1.47 -9.55
N VAL A 50 2.34 0.93 -9.76
CA VAL A 50 3.40 0.75 -8.77
C VAL A 50 4.63 1.52 -9.22
N ALA A 51 4.82 2.73 -8.73
CA ALA A 51 5.91 3.62 -9.09
C ALA A 51 7.17 3.28 -8.30
N THR A 52 8.28 3.08 -9.00
CA THR A 52 9.60 2.84 -8.38
C THR A 52 10.43 4.11 -8.27
N VAL A 53 10.19 5.08 -9.15
CA VAL A 53 10.88 6.38 -9.12
C VAL A 53 10.76 7.02 -7.74
N SER A 54 11.88 7.51 -7.22
CA SER A 54 11.96 8.12 -5.88
C SER A 54 11.44 7.20 -4.74
N ASN A 55 11.33 5.90 -4.99
CA ASN A 55 10.75 4.90 -4.07
C ASN A 55 9.32 5.24 -3.61
N ILE A 56 8.51 5.81 -4.50
CA ILE A 56 7.14 6.26 -4.17
C ILE A 56 6.28 5.11 -3.65
N ASP A 57 6.18 4.03 -4.42
CA ASP A 57 5.35 2.88 -4.08
C ASP A 57 6.18 1.66 -3.69
N PHE A 58 7.38 1.56 -4.24
CA PHE A 58 8.19 0.37 -4.08
C PHE A 58 9.63 0.73 -3.70
N ARG A 59 10.02 0.38 -2.47
CA ARG A 59 11.36 0.65 -1.95
C ARG A 59 12.41 -0.24 -2.61
N LYS A 60 13.57 0.33 -2.94
CA LYS A 60 14.71 -0.41 -3.49
C LYS A 60 15.17 -1.56 -2.58
N GLN A 61 15.89 -2.50 -3.17
CA GLN A 61 16.58 -3.61 -2.50
C GLN A 61 17.76 -3.06 -1.67
N ASP A 62 17.96 -3.56 -0.48
CA ASP A 62 19.02 -3.11 0.42
C ASP A 62 20.29 -3.97 0.26
N GLY A 63 21.02 -3.73 -0.81
CA GLY A 63 22.22 -4.51 -1.21
C GLY A 63 21.85 -5.73 -2.06
N THR A 64 22.85 -6.61 -2.27
CA THR A 64 22.77 -7.80 -3.18
C THR A 64 22.78 -9.13 -2.45
N SER A 65 22.63 -9.13 -1.13
CA SER A 65 22.57 -10.37 -0.34
C SER A 65 21.27 -11.14 -0.60
N GLU A 66 21.30 -12.45 -0.42
CA GLU A 66 20.11 -13.31 -0.53
C GLU A 66 18.97 -12.82 0.39
N ALA A 67 19.29 -12.38 1.61
CA ALA A 67 18.32 -11.82 2.53
C ALA A 67 17.65 -10.54 1.99
N ALA A 68 18.41 -9.66 1.34
CA ALA A 68 17.88 -8.44 0.71
C ALA A 68 17.01 -8.76 -0.51
N ILE A 69 17.39 -9.76 -1.31
CA ILE A 69 16.60 -10.26 -2.43
C ILE A 69 15.27 -10.83 -1.93
N ASN A 70 15.32 -11.66 -0.89
CA ASN A 70 14.11 -12.29 -0.33
C ASN A 70 13.17 -11.26 0.33
N ASP A 71 13.68 -10.22 1.00
CA ASP A 71 12.87 -9.09 1.49
C ASP A 71 12.21 -8.33 0.33
N TRP A 72 12.95 -8.06 -0.75
CA TRP A 72 12.40 -7.41 -1.94
C TRP A 72 11.28 -8.24 -2.58
N LYS A 73 11.52 -9.56 -2.75
CA LYS A 73 10.54 -10.52 -3.26
C LYS A 73 9.29 -10.57 -2.37
N ALA A 74 9.46 -10.65 -1.07
CA ALA A 74 8.33 -10.68 -0.12
C ALA A 74 7.46 -9.41 -0.22
N ARG A 75 8.08 -8.23 -0.43
CA ARG A 75 7.33 -6.98 -0.65
C ARG A 75 6.55 -7.00 -1.96
N TYR A 76 7.10 -7.56 -3.04
CA TYR A 76 6.36 -7.68 -4.29
C TYR A 76 5.20 -8.68 -4.18
N LEU A 77 5.39 -9.82 -3.53
CA LEU A 77 4.29 -10.75 -3.23
C LEU A 77 3.17 -10.05 -2.44
N LYS A 78 3.52 -9.17 -1.50
CA LYS A 78 2.52 -8.38 -0.77
C LYS A 78 1.76 -7.39 -1.66
N VAL A 79 2.40 -6.84 -2.72
CA VAL A 79 1.68 -6.04 -3.73
C VAL A 79 0.63 -6.88 -4.43
N LEU A 80 0.98 -8.11 -4.84
CA LEU A 80 0.05 -9.03 -5.50
C LEU A 80 -1.09 -9.46 -4.58
N ASP A 81 -0.79 -9.80 -3.32
CA ASP A 81 -1.80 -10.20 -2.33
C ASP A 81 -2.82 -9.07 -2.10
N ASN A 82 -2.33 -7.84 -1.92
CA ASN A 82 -3.19 -6.66 -1.76
C ASN A 82 -4.03 -6.38 -3.01
N ALA A 83 -3.46 -6.56 -4.20
CA ALA A 83 -4.19 -6.37 -5.46
C ALA A 83 -5.31 -7.41 -5.62
N GLN A 84 -5.03 -8.69 -5.35
CA GLN A 84 -6.04 -9.75 -5.38
C GLN A 84 -7.15 -9.53 -4.34
N GLU A 85 -6.80 -9.12 -3.11
CA GLU A 85 -7.79 -8.78 -2.06
C GLU A 85 -8.75 -7.66 -2.51
N LYS A 86 -8.30 -6.79 -3.40
CA LYS A 86 -9.12 -5.71 -3.96
C LYS A 86 -9.77 -6.06 -5.31
N ASN A 87 -9.69 -7.31 -5.75
CA ASN A 87 -10.20 -7.81 -7.04
C ASN A 87 -9.63 -7.03 -8.24
N LEU A 88 -8.36 -6.63 -8.13
CA LEU A 88 -7.56 -6.10 -9.24
C LEU A 88 -6.95 -7.27 -10.01
N ASN A 89 -6.79 -7.10 -11.33
CA ASN A 89 -6.31 -8.14 -12.22
C ASN A 89 -5.02 -7.79 -12.97
N THR A 90 -4.51 -6.59 -12.79
CA THR A 90 -3.32 -6.11 -13.52
C THR A 90 -2.42 -5.25 -12.64
N ILE A 91 -1.12 -5.47 -12.71
CA ILE A 91 -0.08 -4.66 -12.08
C ILE A 91 0.67 -3.87 -13.15
N ILE A 92 0.75 -2.54 -12.98
CA ILE A 92 1.55 -1.67 -13.83
C ILE A 92 2.80 -1.28 -13.06
N PHE A 93 3.89 -2.02 -13.24
CA PHE A 93 5.11 -1.82 -12.46
C PHE A 93 6.15 -1.01 -13.24
N GLN A 94 6.67 0.05 -12.63
CA GLN A 94 7.66 0.92 -13.27
C GLN A 94 9.05 0.27 -13.29
N ILE A 95 9.47 -0.23 -14.46
CA ILE A 95 10.73 -0.94 -14.66
C ILE A 95 11.82 -0.08 -15.31
N ARG A 96 11.47 1.08 -15.87
CA ARG A 96 12.40 2.02 -16.49
C ARG A 96 12.05 3.46 -16.09
N PRO A 97 12.36 3.85 -14.84
CA PRO A 97 12.06 5.20 -14.36
C PRO A 97 12.94 6.30 -14.97
N ASN A 98 14.22 6.05 -15.27
CA ASN A 98 15.19 7.07 -15.66
C ASN A 98 16.21 6.57 -16.69
N ASN A 99 15.84 6.15 -17.87
CA ASN A 99 16.79 5.60 -18.85
C ASN A 99 17.72 4.53 -18.23
N ASP A 100 17.15 3.68 -17.43
CA ASP A 100 17.74 2.61 -16.63
C ASP A 100 16.81 1.38 -16.66
N ALA A 101 17.12 0.28 -15.96
CA ALA A 101 16.34 -0.94 -16.06
C ALA A 101 16.24 -1.71 -14.74
N PHE A 102 15.13 -2.43 -14.56
CA PHE A 102 14.90 -3.45 -13.53
C PHE A 102 15.08 -4.87 -14.08
N TYR A 103 15.83 -5.02 -15.17
CA TYR A 103 16.10 -6.30 -15.85
C TYR A 103 17.50 -6.25 -16.48
N PRO A 104 18.13 -7.38 -16.77
CA PRO A 104 19.37 -7.41 -17.54
C PRO A 104 19.16 -6.79 -18.91
N SER A 105 19.76 -5.64 -19.17
CA SER A 105 19.61 -4.94 -20.44
C SER A 105 20.99 -4.66 -21.07
N ARG A 106 21.06 -4.77 -22.39
CA ARG A 106 22.19 -4.34 -23.19
C ARG A 106 22.22 -2.81 -23.35
N TYR A 107 21.04 -2.18 -23.30
CA TYR A 107 20.86 -0.77 -23.62
C TYR A 107 20.75 0.14 -22.38
N ASN A 108 20.27 -0.39 -21.27
CA ASN A 108 19.97 0.40 -20.09
C ASN A 108 20.71 -0.14 -18.86
N PRO A 109 21.43 0.72 -18.09
CA PRO A 109 22.06 0.30 -16.85
C PRO A 109 21.02 -0.07 -15.80
N TRP A 110 21.44 -0.84 -14.79
CA TRP A 110 20.61 -1.14 -13.64
C TRP A 110 20.13 0.12 -12.93
N SER A 111 18.86 0.14 -12.56
CA SER A 111 18.24 1.32 -11.96
C SER A 111 18.75 1.61 -10.55
N GLU A 112 18.89 2.91 -10.24
CA GLU A 112 19.20 3.37 -8.89
C GLU A 112 18.08 3.02 -7.89
N TYR A 113 16.85 2.82 -8.37
CA TYR A 113 15.69 2.45 -7.57
C TYR A 113 15.52 0.94 -7.40
N LEU A 114 16.40 0.13 -7.97
CA LEU A 114 16.46 -1.30 -7.72
C LEU A 114 17.46 -1.63 -6.59
N VAL A 115 18.75 -1.36 -6.78
CA VAL A 115 19.80 -1.51 -5.77
C VAL A 115 20.63 -0.26 -5.67
N GLY A 116 21.14 0.22 -6.81
CA GLY A 116 21.94 1.41 -7.03
C GLY A 116 22.25 1.51 -8.51
N TYR A 117 22.50 2.72 -9.00
CA TYR A 117 22.74 2.95 -10.43
C TYR A 117 23.91 2.10 -10.96
N GLY A 118 23.64 1.27 -11.96
CA GLY A 118 24.59 0.32 -12.55
C GLY A 118 24.92 -0.92 -11.71
N VAL A 119 24.33 -1.07 -10.53
CA VAL A 119 24.62 -2.20 -9.63
C VAL A 119 23.76 -3.40 -10.01
N ASN A 120 24.41 -4.49 -10.44
CA ASN A 120 23.72 -5.74 -10.74
C ASN A 120 23.12 -6.36 -9.45
N PRO A 121 21.82 -6.61 -9.39
CA PRO A 121 21.15 -7.20 -8.22
C PRO A 121 21.53 -8.67 -7.98
N GLY A 122 22.16 -9.35 -8.94
CA GLY A 122 22.53 -10.77 -8.88
C GLY A 122 21.42 -11.74 -9.33
N TRP A 123 20.30 -11.23 -9.86
CA TRP A 123 19.17 -12.00 -10.34
C TRP A 123 18.38 -11.16 -11.35
N ASP A 124 17.39 -11.78 -12.02
CA ASP A 124 16.46 -11.08 -12.92
C ASP A 124 15.13 -10.78 -12.22
N PRO A 125 14.92 -9.51 -11.78
CA PRO A 125 13.68 -9.12 -11.14
C PRO A 125 12.45 -9.21 -12.05
N LEU A 126 12.60 -8.87 -13.33
CA LEU A 126 11.47 -8.84 -14.27
C LEU A 126 10.96 -10.23 -14.58
N GLU A 127 11.86 -11.18 -14.89
CA GLU A 127 11.48 -12.59 -15.13
C GLU A 127 10.72 -13.16 -13.94
N TRP A 128 11.23 -12.97 -12.72
CA TRP A 128 10.59 -13.47 -11.52
C TRP A 128 9.24 -12.77 -11.23
N MET A 129 9.14 -11.44 -11.45
CA MET A 129 7.86 -10.73 -11.27
C MET A 129 6.79 -11.23 -12.24
N LEU A 130 7.15 -11.49 -13.49
CA LEU A 130 6.25 -12.08 -14.49
C LEU A 130 5.75 -13.46 -14.04
N GLU A 131 6.68 -14.35 -13.65
CA GLU A 131 6.36 -15.70 -13.17
C GLU A 131 5.32 -15.66 -12.04
N VAL A 132 5.58 -14.91 -10.96
CA VAL A 132 4.70 -14.90 -9.79
C VAL A 132 3.39 -14.13 -10.00
N THR A 133 3.35 -13.20 -10.96
CA THR A 133 2.13 -12.47 -11.34
C THR A 133 1.23 -13.35 -12.20
N HIS A 134 1.78 -14.01 -13.21
CA HIS A 134 1.05 -14.95 -14.07
C HIS A 134 0.55 -16.17 -13.30
N ALA A 135 1.32 -16.68 -12.33
CA ALA A 135 0.88 -17.77 -11.45
C ALA A 135 -0.40 -17.44 -10.67
N ARG A 136 -0.73 -16.14 -10.50
CA ARG A 136 -1.97 -15.66 -9.90
C ARG A 136 -3.08 -15.33 -10.92
N GLY A 137 -2.84 -15.57 -12.21
CA GLY A 137 -3.76 -15.22 -13.31
C GLY A 137 -3.86 -13.72 -13.59
N MET A 138 -2.97 -12.90 -13.02
CA MET A 138 -2.92 -11.45 -13.20
C MET A 138 -2.04 -11.08 -14.39
N GLU A 139 -2.27 -9.90 -14.98
CA GLU A 139 -1.39 -9.33 -16.01
C GLU A 139 -0.33 -8.41 -15.41
N TYR A 140 0.81 -8.37 -16.10
CA TYR A 140 1.93 -7.51 -15.78
C TYR A 140 2.20 -6.55 -16.93
N HIS A 141 1.98 -5.25 -16.71
CA HIS A 141 2.34 -4.22 -17.67
C HIS A 141 3.64 -3.53 -17.23
N ALA A 142 4.63 -3.58 -18.10
CA ALA A 142 5.92 -2.92 -17.90
C ALA A 142 5.77 -1.41 -18.15
N TRP A 143 5.89 -0.61 -17.09
CA TRP A 143 5.82 0.83 -17.19
C TRP A 143 7.19 1.43 -17.39
N LEU A 144 7.34 2.20 -18.48
CA LEU A 144 8.56 2.90 -18.85
C LEU A 144 8.29 4.41 -19.00
N ASN A 145 9.24 5.22 -18.54
CA ASN A 145 9.33 6.62 -18.97
C ASN A 145 10.29 6.69 -20.16
N PRO A 146 9.84 7.15 -21.36
CA PRO A 146 10.69 7.07 -22.56
C PRO A 146 11.91 8.00 -22.52
N TYR A 147 11.78 9.22 -21.99
CA TYR A 147 12.80 10.25 -22.20
C TYR A 147 13.52 10.72 -20.94
N ARG A 148 13.02 10.44 -19.75
CA ARG A 148 13.63 10.89 -18.51
C ARG A 148 14.97 10.21 -18.25
N THR A 149 16.03 11.00 -17.94
CA THR A 149 17.37 10.49 -17.65
C THR A 149 17.72 10.57 -16.17
N SER A 150 17.11 11.48 -15.42
CA SER A 150 17.37 11.71 -14.01
C SER A 150 16.18 12.39 -13.34
N THR A 151 16.00 12.15 -12.04
CA THR A 151 15.10 12.92 -11.17
C THR A 151 15.82 13.99 -10.36
N ALA A 152 17.17 13.99 -10.36
CA ALA A 152 17.94 15.00 -9.67
C ALA A 152 17.79 16.34 -10.37
N SER A 153 17.48 17.39 -9.62
CA SER A 153 17.57 18.76 -10.11
C SER A 153 19.04 19.11 -10.34
N LEU A 154 19.32 19.81 -11.44
CA LEU A 154 20.67 20.27 -11.74
C LEU A 154 21.09 21.34 -10.74
N SER A 155 22.33 21.26 -10.29
CA SER A 155 22.98 22.32 -9.52
C SER A 155 23.74 23.29 -10.44
N PHE A 156 23.13 23.65 -11.55
CA PHE A 156 23.70 24.57 -12.53
C PHE A 156 23.00 25.92 -12.41
N ASP A 157 23.77 26.97 -12.15
CA ASP A 157 23.27 28.34 -12.10
C ASP A 157 23.08 28.85 -13.54
N TYR A 158 21.86 28.90 -13.98
CA TYR A 158 21.50 29.64 -15.20
C TYR A 158 20.80 30.94 -14.80
N LYS A 159 20.97 31.97 -15.65
CA LYS A 159 20.30 33.24 -15.42
C LYS A 159 18.84 33.15 -15.86
N GLU A 160 17.96 33.76 -15.08
CA GLU A 160 16.55 33.90 -15.43
C GLU A 160 16.40 34.45 -16.86
N PRO A 161 15.43 33.96 -17.63
CA PRO A 161 15.16 34.48 -18.98
C PRO A 161 14.92 35.97 -18.94
N VAL A 162 15.70 36.75 -19.70
CA VAL A 162 15.54 38.20 -19.80
C VAL A 162 14.76 38.54 -21.03
N ALA A 163 13.78 39.46 -20.92
CA ALA A 163 13.05 40.00 -22.05
C ALA A 163 14.00 40.70 -23.02
N GLY A 164 14.13 40.17 -24.25
CA GLY A 164 14.90 40.79 -25.30
C GLY A 164 14.14 41.94 -25.97
N THR A 165 14.83 42.75 -26.75
CA THR A 165 14.20 43.74 -27.64
C THR A 165 13.40 43.02 -28.75
N ASN A 166 12.17 43.48 -29.01
CA ASN A 166 11.25 42.92 -29.99
C ASN A 166 10.48 41.65 -29.58
N GLY A 167 10.25 41.43 -28.29
CA GLY A 167 9.43 40.32 -27.83
C GLY A 167 10.11 38.92 -27.92
N THR A 168 11.45 38.90 -27.99
CA THR A 168 12.24 37.68 -27.89
C THR A 168 12.62 37.42 -26.44
N CYS A 169 12.52 36.20 -25.97
CA CYS A 169 13.11 35.76 -24.69
C CYS A 169 14.57 35.36 -24.95
N ILE A 170 15.49 35.95 -24.21
CA ILE A 170 16.90 35.53 -24.23
C ILE A 170 17.15 34.73 -22.97
N VAL A 171 17.36 33.44 -23.12
CA VAL A 171 17.90 32.62 -22.05
C VAL A 171 19.41 32.82 -22.04
N ASP A 172 19.89 33.57 -21.05
CA ASP A 172 21.33 33.85 -20.91
C ASP A 172 21.94 32.78 -19.99
N TYR A 173 22.17 31.60 -20.56
CA TYR A 173 23.04 30.61 -19.93
C TYR A 173 24.34 30.44 -20.75
N ASP A 174 25.41 30.14 -20.05
CA ASP A 174 26.68 29.80 -20.66
C ASP A 174 26.57 28.38 -21.25
N GLU A 175 26.37 28.27 -22.56
CA GLU A 175 26.26 26.99 -23.26
C GLU A 175 27.51 26.10 -23.04
N GLU A 176 28.70 26.65 -23.06
CA GLU A 176 29.92 25.89 -22.82
C GLU A 176 29.96 25.34 -21.39
N ALA A 177 29.53 26.15 -20.41
CA ALA A 177 29.45 25.71 -19.02
C ALA A 177 28.38 24.62 -18.82
N LEU A 178 27.22 24.75 -19.46
CA LEU A 178 26.17 23.73 -19.42
C LEU A 178 26.62 22.42 -20.07
N ASP A 179 27.30 22.49 -21.21
CA ASP A 179 27.83 21.30 -21.89
C ASP A 179 28.90 20.60 -21.08
N LYS A 180 29.80 21.37 -20.47
CA LYS A 180 30.79 20.82 -19.55
C LYS A 180 30.15 20.16 -18.34
N TYR A 181 29.13 20.77 -17.76
CA TYR A 181 28.38 20.21 -16.65
C TYR A 181 27.65 18.91 -17.08
N LYS A 182 26.94 18.93 -18.22
CA LYS A 182 26.26 17.77 -18.80
C LYS A 182 27.24 16.62 -19.03
N THR A 183 28.36 16.89 -19.71
CA THR A 183 29.39 15.89 -19.98
C THR A 183 29.94 15.29 -18.68
N SER A 184 30.22 16.10 -17.67
CA SER A 184 30.70 15.65 -16.37
C SER A 184 29.67 14.82 -15.61
N PHE A 185 28.39 15.23 -15.63
CA PHE A 185 27.30 14.52 -14.98
C PHE A 185 27.12 13.11 -15.57
N PHE A 186 27.05 13.00 -16.89
CA PHE A 186 26.87 11.70 -17.55
C PHE A 186 28.14 10.84 -17.55
N ALA A 187 29.32 11.42 -17.55
CA ALA A 187 30.55 10.66 -17.34
C ALA A 187 30.60 9.98 -15.96
N ASN A 188 30.06 10.63 -14.92
CA ASN A 188 29.94 10.04 -13.60
C ASN A 188 28.92 8.88 -13.61
N LEU A 189 27.76 9.04 -14.27
CA LEU A 189 26.79 7.98 -14.42
C LEU A 189 27.34 6.80 -15.22
N LYS A 190 28.04 7.06 -16.33
CA LYS A 190 28.74 6.04 -17.13
C LYS A 190 29.72 5.24 -16.29
N SER A 191 30.59 5.92 -15.53
CA SER A 191 31.54 5.26 -14.64
C SER A 191 30.87 4.34 -13.62
N LYS A 192 29.74 4.77 -13.04
CA LYS A 192 28.96 3.94 -12.12
C LYS A 192 28.32 2.74 -12.82
N ALA A 193 27.74 2.95 -14.00
CA ALA A 193 27.09 1.91 -14.77
C ALA A 193 28.07 0.81 -15.21
N GLU A 194 29.27 1.20 -15.64
CA GLU A 194 30.31 0.30 -16.16
C GLU A 194 31.23 -0.26 -15.07
N ALA A 195 31.04 0.11 -13.82
CA ALA A 195 31.89 -0.37 -12.70
C ALA A 195 31.87 -1.90 -12.52
N SER A 196 30.83 -2.57 -13.00
CA SER A 196 30.69 -4.04 -13.02
C SER A 196 31.37 -4.71 -14.23
N GLY A 197 31.99 -3.94 -15.14
CA GLY A 197 32.57 -4.43 -16.38
C GLY A 197 31.59 -4.58 -17.54
N THR A 198 30.35 -4.08 -17.39
CA THR A 198 29.32 -4.06 -18.45
C THR A 198 29.40 -2.78 -19.25
N THR A 199 29.38 -2.87 -20.59
CA THR A 199 29.25 -1.72 -21.49
C THR A 199 27.82 -1.66 -22.02
N TYR A 200 27.23 -0.48 -22.01
CA TYR A 200 25.87 -0.25 -22.47
C TYR A 200 25.84 0.53 -23.78
N ASP A 201 25.00 0.07 -24.71
CA ASP A 201 24.68 0.76 -25.96
C ASP A 201 23.60 1.82 -25.70
N ASN A 202 24.00 2.93 -25.09
CA ASN A 202 23.11 3.98 -24.61
C ASN A 202 23.61 5.36 -25.03
N PRO A 203 22.81 6.21 -25.68
CA PRO A 203 23.22 7.51 -26.21
C PRO A 203 23.76 8.47 -25.13
N ILE A 204 23.32 8.36 -23.88
CA ILE A 204 23.86 9.20 -22.78
C ILE A 204 25.33 8.87 -22.43
N PHE A 205 25.88 7.78 -22.95
CA PHE A 205 27.28 7.38 -22.79
C PHE A 205 28.07 7.46 -24.10
N GLY A 206 27.43 7.91 -25.18
CA GLY A 206 27.99 8.03 -26.52
C GLY A 206 28.71 9.35 -26.78
N GLU A 207 29.35 9.44 -27.95
CA GLU A 207 30.09 10.66 -28.40
C GLU A 207 29.11 11.80 -28.72
N SER A 208 27.86 11.49 -29.09
CA SER A 208 26.82 12.44 -29.44
C SER A 208 25.98 12.92 -28.25
N LEU A 209 26.40 12.66 -27.00
CA LEU A 209 25.72 13.04 -25.79
C LEU A 209 25.17 14.48 -25.80
N LEU A 210 25.95 15.45 -26.32
CA LEU A 210 25.53 16.84 -26.32
C LEU A 210 24.29 17.09 -27.18
N HIS A 211 24.12 16.30 -28.24
CA HIS A 211 22.98 16.32 -29.13
C HIS A 211 21.81 15.44 -28.61
N ASP A 212 22.14 14.25 -28.06
CA ASP A 212 21.18 13.24 -27.67
C ASP A 212 20.46 13.53 -26.34
N VAL A 213 20.99 14.50 -25.57
CA VAL A 213 20.40 14.92 -24.29
C VAL A 213 20.16 16.42 -24.29
N VAL A 214 18.94 16.82 -23.95
CA VAL A 214 18.52 18.21 -23.83
C VAL A 214 18.13 18.57 -22.39
N LEU A 215 18.14 19.87 -22.11
CA LEU A 215 17.62 20.38 -20.84
C LEU A 215 16.09 20.38 -20.89
N GLY A 216 15.47 19.75 -19.90
CA GLY A 216 14.01 19.71 -19.75
C GLY A 216 13.50 20.68 -18.70
N ALA A 217 12.22 20.64 -18.45
CA ALA A 217 11.59 21.38 -17.37
C ALA A 217 12.18 21.00 -16.00
N GLU A 218 12.04 21.90 -15.02
CA GLU A 218 12.53 21.72 -13.65
C GLU A 218 14.05 21.44 -13.59
N ASP A 219 14.83 21.96 -14.56
CA ASP A 219 16.26 21.81 -14.63
C ASP A 219 16.73 20.34 -14.61
N LYS A 220 16.07 19.50 -15.40
CA LYS A 220 16.41 18.08 -15.53
C LYS A 220 16.85 17.78 -16.95
N PHE A 221 17.79 16.86 -17.09
CA PHE A 221 18.14 16.34 -18.41
C PHE A 221 17.12 15.31 -18.89
N VAL A 222 16.77 15.36 -20.17
CA VAL A 222 15.94 14.37 -20.87
C VAL A 222 16.60 13.96 -22.18
N LEU A 223 16.27 12.78 -22.67
CA LEU A 223 16.66 12.36 -24.02
C LEU A 223 16.00 13.29 -25.05
N ASN A 224 16.73 13.63 -26.13
CA ASN A 224 16.25 14.47 -27.21
C ASN A 224 15.26 13.71 -28.12
N PRO A 225 13.95 14.01 -28.12
CA PRO A 225 13.00 13.31 -28.98
C PRO A 225 13.25 13.48 -30.49
N ALA A 226 14.03 14.46 -30.89
CA ALA A 226 14.40 14.70 -32.28
C ALA A 226 15.63 13.88 -32.74
N SER A 227 16.39 13.29 -31.80
CA SER A 227 17.58 12.51 -32.12
C SER A 227 17.25 11.13 -32.67
N GLN A 228 17.87 10.77 -33.80
CA GLN A 228 17.77 9.42 -34.37
C GLN A 228 18.41 8.38 -33.43
N ASN A 229 19.52 8.69 -32.76
CA ASN A 229 20.15 7.77 -31.79
C ASN A 229 19.21 7.47 -30.63
N VAL A 230 18.44 8.46 -30.17
CA VAL A 230 17.45 8.28 -29.10
C VAL A 230 16.28 7.43 -29.59
N LEU A 231 15.79 7.66 -30.82
CA LEU A 231 14.74 6.86 -31.44
C LEU A 231 15.18 5.39 -31.53
N ASP A 232 16.41 5.16 -32.04
CA ASP A 232 16.97 3.80 -32.19
C ASP A 232 17.15 3.11 -30.83
N HIS A 233 17.62 3.87 -29.81
CA HIS A 233 17.77 3.37 -28.45
C HIS A 233 16.44 2.91 -27.86
N LEU A 234 15.37 3.71 -28.02
CA LEU A 234 14.04 3.37 -27.50
C LEU A 234 13.43 2.19 -28.26
N ASN A 235 13.59 2.15 -29.59
CA ASN A 235 13.19 1.02 -30.41
C ASN A 235 13.89 -0.29 -29.97
N ASN A 236 15.20 -0.24 -29.76
CA ASN A 236 15.99 -1.37 -29.29
C ASN A 236 15.62 -1.79 -27.87
N THR A 237 15.34 -0.83 -26.98
CA THR A 237 14.89 -1.11 -25.60
C THR A 237 13.57 -1.88 -25.58
N ILE A 238 12.60 -1.47 -26.42
CA ILE A 238 11.30 -2.15 -26.47
C ILE A 238 11.42 -3.50 -27.18
N SER A 239 12.20 -3.59 -28.26
CA SER A 239 12.47 -4.88 -28.92
C SER A 239 13.09 -5.88 -27.94
N GLU A 240 14.12 -5.47 -27.18
CA GLU A 240 14.75 -6.29 -26.15
C GLU A 240 13.73 -6.82 -25.12
N LEU A 241 12.81 -5.98 -24.67
CA LEU A 241 11.79 -6.37 -23.71
C LEU A 241 10.79 -7.37 -24.31
N VAL A 242 10.19 -7.03 -25.43
CA VAL A 242 9.15 -7.89 -26.01
C VAL A 242 9.68 -9.17 -26.63
N ASP A 243 10.96 -9.22 -27.00
CA ASP A 243 11.59 -10.43 -27.53
C ASP A 243 12.02 -11.42 -26.44
N ASN A 244 12.40 -10.92 -25.25
CA ASN A 244 12.99 -11.74 -24.19
C ASN A 244 12.01 -12.08 -23.06
N TYR A 245 10.90 -11.34 -22.91
CA TYR A 245 9.98 -11.50 -21.79
C TYR A 245 8.52 -11.66 -22.26
N ASP A 246 7.74 -12.42 -21.52
CA ASP A 246 6.30 -12.58 -21.75
C ASP A 246 5.49 -11.50 -21.00
N ILE A 247 5.74 -10.25 -21.39
CA ILE A 247 5.08 -9.07 -20.83
C ILE A 247 3.69 -8.92 -21.47
N ASP A 248 2.63 -8.71 -20.66
CA ASP A 248 1.25 -8.52 -21.16
C ASP A 248 1.02 -7.13 -21.74
N GLY A 249 1.82 -6.14 -21.33
CA GLY A 249 1.72 -4.78 -21.86
C GLY A 249 2.96 -3.92 -21.65
N ILE A 250 3.27 -3.10 -22.65
CA ILE A 250 4.18 -1.96 -22.53
C ILE A 250 3.32 -0.74 -22.24
N HIS A 251 3.68 0.01 -21.19
CA HIS A 251 2.93 1.16 -20.74
C HIS A 251 3.83 2.39 -20.61
N PHE A 252 3.46 3.49 -21.27
CA PHE A 252 4.11 4.78 -21.11
C PHE A 252 3.22 5.73 -20.28
N ASP A 253 3.87 6.59 -19.50
CA ASP A 253 3.22 7.70 -18.81
C ASP A 253 3.07 8.93 -19.73
N ASP A 254 2.98 10.14 -19.16
CA ASP A 254 2.73 11.39 -19.89
C ASP A 254 4.01 12.23 -20.15
N TYR A 255 5.20 11.69 -19.86
CA TYR A 255 6.45 12.43 -20.03
C TYR A 255 7.07 12.21 -21.41
N PHE A 256 6.62 13.00 -22.40
CA PHE A 256 7.15 13.00 -23.77
C PHE A 256 8.17 14.14 -23.98
N TYR A 257 7.81 15.20 -24.70
CA TYR A 257 8.64 16.37 -24.72
C TYR A 257 8.69 17.03 -23.34
N PRO A 258 9.81 17.70 -23.00
CA PRO A 258 9.87 18.49 -21.79
C PRO A 258 8.74 19.52 -21.76
N ASN A 259 8.09 19.61 -20.62
CA ASN A 259 7.02 20.59 -20.43
C ASN A 259 7.58 22.01 -20.42
N ASP A 260 6.90 22.92 -21.10
CA ASP A 260 7.13 24.36 -21.09
C ASP A 260 6.90 25.07 -19.74
N ASP A 261 6.90 24.35 -18.62
CA ASP A 261 6.61 24.93 -17.29
C ASP A 261 7.60 26.02 -16.87
N VAL A 262 8.82 26.02 -17.43
CA VAL A 262 9.78 27.12 -17.28
C VAL A 262 9.14 28.48 -17.63
N TYR A 263 8.17 28.49 -18.54
CA TYR A 263 7.47 29.69 -18.99
C TYR A 263 6.11 29.91 -18.34
N LYS A 264 5.58 28.97 -17.55
CA LYS A 264 4.23 29.09 -16.94
C LYS A 264 4.18 30.00 -15.73
N GLY A 265 5.29 30.22 -15.04
CA GLY A 265 5.34 31.11 -13.87
C GLY A 265 4.99 32.55 -14.18
N ASN A 266 5.23 33.04 -15.43
CA ASN A 266 5.05 34.41 -15.86
C ASN A 266 4.32 34.54 -17.18
N LYS A 267 3.28 33.72 -17.42
CA LYS A 267 2.48 33.76 -18.67
C LYS A 267 1.98 35.17 -19.10
N ALA A 268 1.80 36.08 -18.16
CA ALA A 268 1.38 37.46 -18.48
C ALA A 268 2.52 38.33 -19.06
N GLU A 269 3.78 38.04 -18.72
CA GLU A 269 4.95 38.79 -19.14
C GLU A 269 5.56 38.25 -20.44
N LEU A 270 5.28 36.99 -20.77
CA LEU A 270 5.84 36.32 -21.95
C LEU A 270 4.99 36.47 -23.22
N LYS A 271 4.01 37.33 -23.23
CA LYS A 271 3.24 37.68 -24.47
C LYS A 271 4.15 38.28 -25.53
N GLY A 272 4.42 37.52 -26.58
CA GLY A 272 5.21 37.94 -27.73
C GLY A 272 6.56 37.28 -27.89
N TYR A 273 6.91 36.31 -27.05
CA TYR A 273 8.12 35.52 -27.23
C TYR A 273 7.96 34.53 -28.38
N THR A 274 8.91 34.55 -29.27
CA THR A 274 9.10 33.49 -30.24
C THR A 274 10.08 32.52 -29.64
N PHE A 275 9.73 31.24 -29.62
CA PHE A 275 10.57 30.11 -29.13
C PHE A 275 11.81 29.87 -30.02
N SER A 276 12.36 30.91 -30.63
CA SER A 276 13.51 30.80 -31.49
C SER A 276 14.86 30.73 -30.77
N THR A 277 14.85 30.79 -29.47
CA THR A 277 16.04 30.66 -28.63
C THR A 277 15.73 29.88 -27.35
N GLU A 278 15.82 28.83 -27.43
CA GLU A 278 15.60 27.56 -26.94
C GLU A 278 16.22 27.10 -25.65
N PRO A 279 15.53 26.51 -24.67
CA PRO A 279 16.14 25.54 -23.78
C PRO A 279 16.27 24.13 -24.36
N TYR A 280 15.59 23.84 -25.46
CA TYR A 280 15.46 22.48 -25.95
C TYR A 280 16.52 22.08 -26.98
N ARG A 281 17.53 22.68 -27.27
CA ARG A 281 18.54 22.29 -28.29
C ARG A 281 18.07 21.45 -29.52
N ASP A 282 16.78 21.11 -29.57
CA ASP A 282 16.17 20.50 -30.76
C ASP A 282 15.95 21.50 -31.89
N PHE A 283 16.25 22.78 -31.64
CA PHE A 283 16.13 23.83 -32.67
C PHE A 283 17.11 23.61 -33.81
N GLU A 284 18.30 23.14 -33.55
CA GLU A 284 19.25 22.79 -34.62
C GLU A 284 18.73 21.62 -35.45
N ASP A 285 18.12 20.61 -34.85
CA ASP A 285 17.47 19.51 -35.54
C ASP A 285 16.30 20.01 -36.41
N TYR A 286 15.54 20.96 -35.89
CA TYR A 286 14.48 21.58 -36.66
C TYR A 286 15.00 22.39 -37.84
N GLN A 287 16.13 23.15 -37.70
CA GLN A 287 16.75 23.86 -38.84
C GLN A 287 17.29 22.87 -39.88
N ASN A 288 17.84 21.74 -39.45
CA ASN A 288 18.25 20.67 -40.35
C ASN A 288 17.03 20.07 -41.08
N TYR A 289 15.91 19.84 -40.38
CA TYR A 289 14.66 19.38 -40.98
C TYR A 289 14.18 20.34 -42.08
N LEU A 290 14.17 21.66 -41.81
CA LEU A 290 13.77 22.68 -42.79
C LEU A 290 14.73 22.73 -44.00
N SER A 291 16.04 22.63 -43.74
CA SER A 291 17.07 22.66 -44.79
C SER A 291 16.99 21.45 -45.73
N ASN A 292 16.44 20.34 -45.25
CA ASN A 292 16.16 19.12 -45.99
C ASN A 292 14.77 19.11 -46.65
N GLY A 293 14.08 20.27 -46.71
CA GLY A 293 12.80 20.43 -47.39
C GLY A 293 11.58 20.17 -46.51
N GLY A 294 11.77 20.05 -45.20
CA GLY A 294 10.66 19.95 -44.23
C GLY A 294 9.77 21.21 -44.27
N THR A 295 8.46 21.02 -44.04
CA THR A 295 7.46 22.09 -44.14
C THR A 295 6.59 22.28 -42.91
N LEU A 296 6.73 21.41 -41.89
CA LEU A 296 5.97 21.55 -40.66
C LEU A 296 6.47 22.72 -39.82
N SER A 297 5.56 23.37 -39.08
CA SER A 297 5.95 24.26 -38.00
C SER A 297 6.72 23.47 -36.91
N ILE A 298 7.47 24.18 -36.09
CA ILE A 298 8.25 23.55 -35.01
C ILE A 298 7.33 22.75 -34.05
N TYR A 299 6.11 23.21 -33.80
CA TYR A 299 5.16 22.52 -32.94
C TYR A 299 4.66 21.24 -33.59
N ASN A 300 4.31 21.26 -34.87
CA ASN A 300 3.90 20.06 -35.59
C ASN A 300 5.08 19.11 -35.84
N TRP A 301 6.27 19.63 -36.04
CA TRP A 301 7.47 18.83 -36.18
C TRP A 301 7.80 18.11 -34.87
N ARG A 302 7.72 18.75 -33.69
CA ARG A 302 7.88 18.12 -32.39
C ARG A 302 6.86 16.99 -32.17
N ARG A 303 5.58 17.25 -32.51
CA ARG A 303 4.56 16.18 -32.48
C ARG A 303 4.92 15.02 -33.40
N SER A 304 5.43 15.29 -34.61
CA SER A 304 5.80 14.24 -35.55
C SER A 304 6.96 13.39 -35.08
N ASN A 305 7.88 13.92 -34.25
CA ASN A 305 8.96 13.12 -33.64
C ASN A 305 8.40 12.08 -32.66
N ILE A 306 7.46 12.48 -31.80
CA ILE A 306 6.80 11.55 -30.89
C ILE A 306 5.91 10.57 -31.66
N ASP A 307 5.15 11.05 -32.66
CA ASP A 307 4.34 10.19 -33.53
C ASP A 307 5.20 9.06 -34.15
N THR A 308 6.41 9.40 -34.59
CA THR A 308 7.35 8.43 -35.18
C THR A 308 7.77 7.38 -34.16
N LEU A 309 8.09 7.77 -32.92
CA LEU A 309 8.41 6.82 -31.85
C LEU A 309 7.23 5.88 -31.61
N ILE A 310 6.04 6.43 -31.34
CA ILE A 310 4.86 5.62 -30.99
C ILE A 310 4.51 4.64 -32.12
N LYS A 311 4.59 5.10 -33.38
CA LYS A 311 4.32 4.24 -34.53
C LYS A 311 5.35 3.11 -34.68
N ASN A 312 6.65 3.42 -34.51
CA ASN A 312 7.70 2.41 -34.57
C ASN A 312 7.53 1.34 -33.48
N LEU A 313 7.26 1.78 -32.25
CA LEU A 313 7.04 0.88 -31.13
C LEU A 313 5.80 0.00 -31.33
N SER A 314 4.73 0.57 -31.86
CA SER A 314 3.54 -0.19 -32.27
C SER A 314 3.90 -1.31 -33.27
N ASP A 315 4.70 -0.98 -34.30
CA ASP A 315 5.10 -1.96 -35.32
C ASP A 315 6.00 -3.05 -34.73
N ILE A 316 6.96 -2.70 -33.87
CA ILE A 316 7.84 -3.64 -33.18
C ILE A 316 7.03 -4.63 -32.33
N ILE A 317 6.13 -4.11 -31.48
CA ILE A 317 5.32 -4.94 -30.59
C ILE A 317 4.39 -5.86 -31.39
N ARG A 318 3.75 -5.33 -32.44
CA ARG A 318 2.88 -6.14 -33.32
C ARG A 318 3.63 -7.22 -34.07
N GLU A 319 4.87 -6.94 -34.50
CA GLU A 319 5.71 -7.97 -35.15
C GLU A 319 6.07 -9.09 -34.19
N SER A 320 6.53 -8.76 -32.96
CA SER A 320 6.84 -9.72 -31.91
C SER A 320 5.61 -10.56 -31.54
N ASN A 321 4.43 -9.95 -31.47
CA ASN A 321 3.18 -10.64 -31.15
C ASN A 321 2.74 -11.70 -32.16
N LYS A 322 3.28 -11.72 -33.40
CA LYS A 322 2.94 -12.76 -34.37
C LYS A 322 3.36 -14.16 -33.95
N THR A 323 4.42 -14.24 -33.16
CA THR A 323 5.01 -15.53 -32.73
C THR A 323 4.75 -15.86 -31.27
N LYS A 324 4.33 -14.88 -30.45
CA LYS A 324 4.11 -15.08 -29.01
C LYS A 324 2.74 -15.66 -28.70
N GLU A 325 2.66 -16.49 -27.69
CA GLU A 325 1.41 -16.96 -27.10
C GLU A 325 0.76 -15.84 -26.27
N VAL A 326 1.49 -15.28 -25.31
CA VAL A 326 1.06 -14.10 -24.55
C VAL A 326 1.25 -12.87 -25.43
N LYS A 327 0.17 -12.10 -25.64
CA LYS A 327 0.19 -10.91 -26.49
C LYS A 327 0.50 -9.68 -25.66
N CYS A 328 1.59 -9.00 -26.01
CA CYS A 328 1.96 -7.74 -25.41
C CYS A 328 1.13 -6.60 -25.99
N SER A 329 0.35 -5.93 -25.20
CA SER A 329 -0.39 -4.72 -25.58
C SER A 329 0.49 -3.47 -25.44
N PHE A 330 0.20 -2.42 -26.20
CA PHE A 330 0.86 -1.13 -26.08
C PHE A 330 -0.12 -0.05 -25.66
N GLY A 331 0.16 0.61 -24.53
CA GLY A 331 -0.71 1.66 -24.01
C GLY A 331 0.02 2.87 -23.46
N VAL A 332 -0.73 3.97 -23.36
CA VAL A 332 -0.21 5.24 -22.86
C VAL A 332 -1.18 5.84 -21.84
N SER A 333 -0.67 6.36 -20.73
CA SER A 333 -1.44 7.14 -19.77
C SER A 333 -1.10 8.63 -19.85
N PRO A 334 -1.72 9.38 -20.79
CA PRO A 334 -1.41 10.77 -21.00
C PRO A 334 -2.09 11.68 -19.98
N CYS A 335 -1.67 12.96 -19.96
CA CYS A 335 -2.49 14.01 -19.37
C CYS A 335 -3.95 13.85 -19.83
N ALA A 336 -4.88 13.95 -18.88
CA ALA A 336 -6.31 13.71 -19.15
C ALA A 336 -6.91 14.60 -20.26
N ARG A 337 -6.38 15.82 -20.40
CA ARG A 337 -6.81 16.77 -21.44
C ARG A 337 -5.93 16.64 -22.67
N TRP A 338 -6.55 16.32 -23.80
CA TRP A 338 -5.83 16.17 -25.07
C TRP A 338 -5.36 17.52 -25.64
N ALA A 339 -6.26 18.40 -26.04
CA ALA A 339 -5.98 19.72 -26.65
C ALA A 339 -7.06 20.72 -26.27
N PRO A 340 -6.76 22.04 -26.24
CA PRO A 340 -7.79 23.07 -26.31
C PRO A 340 -8.38 23.08 -27.71
N ASN A 341 -9.53 23.73 -27.89
CA ASN A 341 -10.17 23.81 -29.22
C ASN A 341 -9.43 24.79 -30.17
N GLU A 342 -9.79 24.78 -31.42
CA GLU A 342 -9.18 25.55 -32.49
C GLU A 342 -9.17 27.07 -32.28
N THR A 343 -9.95 27.61 -31.34
CA THR A 343 -9.92 29.04 -30.99
C THR A 343 -8.65 29.46 -30.25
N CYS A 344 -7.91 28.49 -29.73
CA CYS A 344 -6.61 28.71 -29.09
C CYS A 344 -5.48 28.75 -30.11
N THR A 345 -5.36 29.81 -30.84
CA THR A 345 -4.42 29.94 -31.98
C THR A 345 -2.98 30.24 -31.57
N SER A 346 -2.74 30.74 -30.38
CA SER A 346 -1.39 31.04 -29.90
C SER A 346 -0.55 29.76 -29.79
N PHE A 347 0.66 29.78 -30.39
CA PHE A 347 1.61 28.66 -30.37
C PHE A 347 1.03 27.33 -30.88
N GLU A 348 0.05 27.41 -31.83
CA GLU A 348 -0.62 26.22 -32.37
C GLU A 348 -1.12 25.25 -31.28
N ARG A 349 -1.62 25.82 -30.18
CA ARG A 349 -2.10 25.02 -29.04
C ARG A 349 -3.40 24.31 -29.33
N GLY A 350 -4.30 24.97 -30.09
CA GLY A 350 -5.61 24.44 -30.35
C GLY A 350 -5.65 23.44 -31.48
N ALA A 351 -6.60 22.53 -31.40
CA ALA A 351 -6.86 21.54 -32.43
C ALA A 351 -8.36 21.39 -32.65
N GLU A 352 -8.74 21.02 -33.89
CA GLU A 352 -10.13 20.74 -34.26
C GLU A 352 -10.71 19.62 -33.34
N GLY A 353 -11.88 19.93 -32.78
CA GLY A 353 -12.54 19.02 -31.84
C GLY A 353 -11.88 18.95 -30.48
N GLY A 354 -11.06 19.92 -30.09
CA GLY A 354 -10.44 20.00 -28.78
C GLY A 354 -11.44 20.08 -27.63
N MET A 355 -10.97 19.82 -26.43
CA MET A 355 -11.82 19.57 -25.26
C MET A 355 -12.40 20.82 -24.62
N SER A 356 -11.75 21.98 -24.78
CA SER A 356 -12.05 23.17 -23.98
C SER A 356 -11.62 24.44 -24.67
N ASN A 357 -12.35 25.54 -24.43
CA ASN A 357 -11.99 26.91 -24.84
C ASN A 357 -10.94 27.56 -23.93
N ASP A 358 -10.56 26.88 -22.81
CA ASP A 358 -9.56 27.40 -21.90
C ASP A 358 -8.15 27.11 -22.42
N CYS A 359 -7.56 28.12 -23.08
CA CYS A 359 -6.21 28.04 -23.61
C CYS A 359 -5.10 28.01 -22.56
N ASN A 360 -5.41 28.14 -21.29
CA ASN A 360 -4.42 28.20 -20.20
C ASN A 360 -4.27 26.89 -19.39
N ASN A 361 -5.13 25.91 -19.62
CA ASN A 361 -4.97 24.60 -19.04
C ASN A 361 -3.76 23.85 -19.64
N TYR A 362 -3.36 22.78 -18.94
CA TYR A 362 -2.32 21.86 -19.36
C TYR A 362 -2.91 20.76 -20.26
N TYR A 363 -2.28 20.50 -21.40
CA TYR A 363 -2.76 19.58 -22.42
C TYR A 363 -1.64 18.73 -23.02
N ALA A 364 -1.93 17.47 -23.30
CA ALA A 364 -0.97 16.57 -23.95
C ALA A 364 -0.47 17.10 -25.30
N TYR A 365 -1.38 17.54 -26.16
CA TYR A 365 -1.09 18.00 -27.51
C TYR A 365 -0.21 19.24 -27.58
N SER A 366 -0.48 20.23 -26.74
CA SER A 366 0.18 21.53 -26.82
C SER A 366 1.36 21.71 -25.86
N ASP A 367 1.35 21.04 -24.73
CA ASP A 367 2.36 21.23 -23.68
C ASP A 367 3.40 20.11 -23.67
N LEU A 368 3.04 18.92 -24.16
CA LEU A 368 3.92 17.75 -24.25
C LEU A 368 4.21 17.32 -25.68
N PHE A 369 3.64 18.01 -26.67
CA PHE A 369 3.69 17.66 -28.08
C PHE A 369 3.28 16.22 -28.38
N ALA A 370 2.29 15.72 -27.61
CA ALA A 370 1.81 14.34 -27.66
C ALA A 370 0.40 14.29 -28.24
N ASP A 371 0.27 13.89 -29.51
CA ASP A 371 -1.04 13.76 -30.17
C ASP A 371 -1.69 12.41 -29.83
N THR A 372 -2.01 12.23 -28.55
CA THR A 372 -2.54 10.99 -28.01
C THR A 372 -3.89 10.58 -28.60
N ARG A 373 -4.70 11.56 -29.07
CA ARG A 373 -5.93 11.31 -29.80
C ARG A 373 -5.66 10.62 -31.14
N LYS A 374 -4.67 11.12 -31.89
CA LYS A 374 -4.24 10.53 -33.16
C LYS A 374 -3.78 9.10 -32.96
N TRP A 375 -2.91 8.85 -32.00
CA TRP A 375 -2.40 7.51 -31.73
C TRP A 375 -3.51 6.50 -31.44
N ALA A 376 -4.54 6.92 -30.70
CA ALA A 376 -5.69 6.09 -30.39
C ALA A 376 -6.63 5.89 -31.60
N LEU A 377 -6.88 6.92 -32.41
CA LEU A 377 -7.76 6.82 -33.58
C LEU A 377 -7.12 6.05 -34.75
N GLU A 378 -5.80 6.18 -34.92
CA GLU A 378 -5.01 5.42 -35.92
C GLU A 378 -4.67 4.01 -35.39
N GLU A 379 -5.11 3.68 -34.17
CA GLU A 379 -4.89 2.39 -33.52
C GLU A 379 -3.39 1.99 -33.42
N TRP A 380 -2.50 3.01 -33.26
CA TRP A 380 -1.09 2.78 -32.98
C TRP A 380 -0.86 2.28 -31.57
N ILE A 381 -1.77 2.57 -30.66
CA ILE A 381 -1.83 2.05 -29.31
C ILE A 381 -3.07 1.18 -29.13
N ASP A 382 -2.97 0.13 -28.33
CA ASP A 382 -4.07 -0.80 -28.04
C ASP A 382 -5.03 -0.24 -27.00
N TYR A 383 -4.50 0.58 -26.08
CA TYR A 383 -5.31 1.25 -25.08
C TYR A 383 -4.75 2.62 -24.69
N ILE A 384 -5.64 3.47 -24.21
CA ILE A 384 -5.31 4.78 -23.65
C ILE A 384 -5.90 4.92 -22.25
N VAL A 385 -5.12 5.55 -21.32
CA VAL A 385 -5.49 5.74 -19.92
C VAL A 385 -5.38 7.21 -19.53
N PRO A 386 -6.30 8.10 -19.93
CA PRO A 386 -6.27 9.51 -19.52
C PRO A 386 -6.23 9.63 -17.99
N GLN A 387 -5.27 10.40 -17.43
CA GLN A 387 -5.06 10.57 -15.99
C GLN A 387 -6.11 11.52 -15.38
N CYS A 388 -7.33 11.03 -15.16
CA CYS A 388 -8.48 11.79 -14.68
C CYS A 388 -8.44 11.98 -13.14
N TYR A 389 -7.40 12.63 -12.61
CA TYR A 389 -7.16 12.79 -11.17
C TYR A 389 -7.98 13.94 -10.55
N THR A 390 -9.26 14.01 -10.91
CA THR A 390 -10.20 15.00 -10.42
C THR A 390 -11.53 14.33 -10.04
N ASN A 391 -12.36 15.00 -9.27
CA ASN A 391 -13.67 14.48 -8.89
C ASN A 391 -14.78 14.85 -9.91
N LEU A 392 -15.94 14.23 -9.76
CA LEU A 392 -17.10 14.46 -10.64
C LEU A 392 -17.53 15.93 -10.70
N ASP A 393 -17.42 16.66 -9.61
CA ASP A 393 -17.76 18.09 -9.54
C ASP A 393 -16.75 19.02 -10.23
N LYS A 394 -15.54 18.53 -10.53
CA LYS A 394 -14.43 19.34 -11.05
C LYS A 394 -13.94 18.91 -12.43
N GLY A 395 -14.84 18.38 -13.25
CA GLY A 395 -14.59 18.13 -14.67
C GLY A 395 -14.23 16.69 -15.03
N TYR A 396 -14.26 15.73 -14.09
CA TYR A 396 -14.12 14.31 -14.40
C TYR A 396 -15.11 13.85 -15.47
N ALA A 397 -16.38 14.21 -15.26
CA ALA A 397 -17.47 13.84 -16.17
C ALA A 397 -17.26 14.34 -17.61
N ASP A 398 -16.78 15.58 -17.78
CA ASP A 398 -16.53 16.17 -19.09
C ASP A 398 -15.38 15.49 -19.82
N ILE A 399 -14.30 15.19 -19.10
CA ILE A 399 -13.12 14.52 -19.64
C ILE A 399 -13.47 13.11 -20.12
N VAL A 400 -14.11 12.32 -19.28
CA VAL A 400 -14.48 10.93 -19.62
C VAL A 400 -15.49 10.91 -20.78
N SER A 401 -16.49 11.81 -20.73
CA SER A 401 -17.47 11.94 -21.81
C SER A 401 -16.82 12.29 -23.16
N TRP A 402 -15.82 13.17 -23.15
CA TRP A 402 -15.10 13.55 -24.35
C TRP A 402 -14.31 12.36 -24.94
N TRP A 403 -13.52 11.64 -24.12
CA TRP A 403 -12.76 10.48 -24.56
C TRP A 403 -13.65 9.35 -25.06
N SER A 404 -14.72 9.03 -24.32
CA SER A 404 -15.69 8.01 -24.70
C SER A 404 -16.34 8.28 -26.08
N LYS A 405 -16.70 9.55 -26.37
CA LYS A 405 -17.24 9.95 -27.66
C LYS A 405 -16.18 9.94 -28.75
N THR A 406 -14.97 10.39 -28.44
CA THR A 406 -13.85 10.47 -29.40
C THR A 406 -13.46 9.09 -29.91
N LEU A 407 -13.44 8.09 -29.03
CA LEU A 407 -13.04 6.72 -29.39
C LEU A 407 -14.19 5.85 -29.88
N LYS A 408 -15.37 6.43 -30.15
CA LYS A 408 -16.49 5.70 -30.72
C LYS A 408 -16.11 5.08 -32.07
N GLY A 409 -16.14 3.76 -32.13
CA GLY A 409 -15.83 3.00 -33.34
C GLY A 409 -14.35 2.69 -33.55
N SER A 410 -13.45 3.16 -32.67
CA SER A 410 -12.07 2.70 -32.60
C SER A 410 -11.97 1.38 -31.84
N ASN A 411 -10.98 0.57 -32.19
CA ASN A 411 -10.62 -0.66 -31.47
C ASN A 411 -9.76 -0.37 -30.22
N THR A 412 -9.18 0.83 -30.10
CA THR A 412 -8.42 1.24 -28.94
C THR A 412 -9.29 1.27 -27.69
N LYS A 413 -8.88 0.53 -26.65
CA LYS A 413 -9.57 0.46 -25.37
C LYS A 413 -9.42 1.75 -24.58
N LEU A 414 -10.51 2.19 -23.94
CA LEU A 414 -10.50 3.32 -23.03
C LEU A 414 -10.49 2.83 -21.58
N TYR A 415 -9.37 2.99 -20.91
CA TYR A 415 -9.30 2.86 -19.46
C TYR A 415 -9.23 4.24 -18.83
N ILE A 416 -9.69 4.40 -17.60
CA ILE A 416 -9.64 5.68 -16.90
C ILE A 416 -8.64 5.62 -15.76
N GLY A 417 -7.65 6.52 -15.82
CA GLY A 417 -6.71 6.73 -14.72
C GLY A 417 -7.38 7.47 -13.58
N GLN A 418 -7.52 6.83 -12.43
CA GLN A 418 -8.19 7.35 -11.25
C GLN A 418 -7.21 7.71 -10.15
N GLY A 419 -7.29 8.95 -9.66
CA GLY A 419 -6.43 9.46 -8.58
C GLY A 419 -6.92 9.03 -7.20
N ILE A 420 -6.73 7.76 -6.81
CA ILE A 420 -7.17 7.29 -5.50
C ILE A 420 -6.46 8.03 -4.34
N TYR A 421 -5.27 8.56 -4.56
CA TYR A 421 -4.53 9.40 -3.61
C TYR A 421 -5.25 10.72 -3.27
N GLN A 422 -6.19 11.15 -4.11
CA GLN A 422 -6.96 12.37 -3.91
C GLN A 422 -8.19 12.20 -3.01
N VAL A 423 -8.61 10.96 -2.73
CA VAL A 423 -9.80 10.67 -1.91
C VAL A 423 -9.77 11.40 -0.56
N PRO A 424 -8.64 11.43 0.19
CA PRO A 424 -8.58 12.21 1.43
C PRO A 424 -8.84 13.71 1.24
N THR A 425 -8.43 14.27 0.10
CA THR A 425 -8.61 15.70 -0.25
C THR A 425 -10.04 16.00 -0.68
N TRP A 426 -10.69 15.07 -1.39
CA TRP A 426 -12.07 15.23 -1.83
C TRP A 426 -13.08 15.08 -0.68
N GLY A 427 -12.70 14.36 0.38
CA GLY A 427 -13.52 14.17 1.58
C GLY A 427 -14.73 13.27 1.39
N ASP A 428 -14.90 12.66 0.22
CA ASP A 428 -15.96 11.69 -0.08
C ASP A 428 -15.37 10.34 -0.47
N LYS A 429 -15.50 9.35 0.41
CA LYS A 429 -15.04 7.99 0.18
C LYS A 429 -15.87 7.21 -0.85
N LEU A 430 -17.04 7.71 -1.25
CA LEU A 430 -17.90 7.13 -2.28
C LEU A 430 -17.60 7.70 -3.66
N GLU A 431 -16.73 8.69 -3.78
CA GLU A 431 -16.37 9.31 -5.05
C GLU A 431 -15.90 8.28 -6.08
N MET A 432 -15.04 7.33 -5.68
CA MET A 432 -14.58 6.25 -6.57
C MET A 432 -15.74 5.38 -7.07
N LEU A 433 -16.67 5.01 -6.20
CA LEU A 433 -17.87 4.25 -6.58
C LEU A 433 -18.72 5.03 -7.59
N TYR A 434 -18.90 6.32 -7.36
CA TYR A 434 -19.69 7.17 -8.26
C TYR A 434 -19.01 7.34 -9.61
N GLN A 435 -17.69 7.49 -9.65
CA GLN A 435 -16.92 7.56 -10.89
C GLN A 435 -17.06 6.27 -11.72
N VAL A 436 -16.91 5.09 -11.09
CA VAL A 436 -17.07 3.79 -11.77
C VAL A 436 -18.50 3.63 -12.31
N ARG A 437 -19.51 3.95 -11.52
CA ARG A 437 -20.92 3.90 -11.97
C ARG A 437 -21.22 4.91 -13.07
N TYR A 438 -20.64 6.10 -13.00
CA TYR A 438 -20.75 7.12 -14.05
C TYR A 438 -20.19 6.61 -15.36
N ASN A 439 -19.01 6.00 -15.34
CA ASN A 439 -18.34 5.48 -16.53
C ASN A 439 -19.16 4.38 -17.26
N GLN A 440 -19.92 3.57 -16.53
CA GLN A 440 -20.83 2.59 -17.13
C GLN A 440 -22.13 3.22 -17.72
N SER A 441 -22.41 4.48 -17.46
CA SER A 441 -23.63 5.14 -17.94
C SER A 441 -23.53 5.62 -19.40
N PHE A 442 -22.34 5.57 -20.01
CA PHE A 442 -22.12 6.02 -21.39
C PHE A 442 -22.68 5.01 -22.41
N GLU A 443 -23.13 5.55 -23.54
CA GLU A 443 -23.39 4.76 -24.75
C GLU A 443 -22.13 4.11 -25.29
N TYR A 444 -20.98 4.78 -25.09
CA TYR A 444 -19.65 4.33 -25.47
C TYR A 444 -18.89 3.88 -24.24
N ARG A 445 -18.35 2.70 -24.31
CA ARG A 445 -17.83 1.96 -23.17
C ARG A 445 -16.52 2.55 -22.65
N VAL A 446 -16.38 2.58 -21.33
CA VAL A 446 -15.11 2.58 -20.61
C VAL A 446 -14.76 1.13 -20.28
N ASP A 447 -13.60 0.66 -20.74
CA ASP A 447 -13.21 -0.77 -20.66
C ASP A 447 -12.48 -1.13 -19.36
N GLY A 448 -12.23 -0.15 -18.47
CA GLY A 448 -11.61 -0.41 -17.15
C GLY A 448 -10.97 0.79 -16.48
N TYR A 449 -10.21 0.51 -15.42
CA TYR A 449 -9.76 1.49 -14.44
C TYR A 449 -8.33 1.22 -14.01
N TYR A 450 -7.51 2.28 -13.90
CA TYR A 450 -6.15 2.27 -13.39
C TYR A 450 -6.07 3.18 -12.18
N PHE A 451 -5.63 2.67 -11.03
CA PHE A 451 -5.56 3.43 -9.79
C PHE A 451 -4.14 3.95 -9.53
N TYR A 452 -3.98 5.24 -9.46
CA TYR A 452 -2.74 5.87 -9.03
C TYR A 452 -2.89 6.30 -7.57
N ASN A 453 -2.15 5.78 -6.62
CA ASN A 453 -1.09 4.79 -6.73
C ASN A 453 -1.19 3.69 -5.66
N TYR A 454 -0.34 2.66 -5.72
CA TYR A 454 -0.37 1.52 -4.79
C TYR A 454 -0.21 1.94 -3.32
N THR A 455 0.76 2.80 -2.99
CA THR A 455 0.98 3.28 -1.61
C THR A 455 -0.27 3.93 -1.03
N SER A 456 -0.96 4.74 -1.82
CA SER A 456 -2.21 5.37 -1.39
C SER A 456 -3.33 4.37 -1.18
N LEU A 457 -3.38 3.33 -2.01
CA LEU A 457 -4.38 2.26 -1.93
C LEU A 457 -4.29 1.47 -0.62
N VAL A 458 -3.08 1.26 -0.07
CA VAL A 458 -2.85 0.39 1.10
C VAL A 458 -2.52 1.14 2.40
N ASN A 459 -2.04 2.39 2.34
CA ASN A 459 -1.57 3.15 3.51
C ASN A 459 -2.46 4.33 3.88
N SER A 460 -3.45 4.68 3.06
CA SER A 460 -4.39 5.76 3.34
C SER A 460 -5.74 5.19 3.74
N THR A 461 -6.14 5.35 4.99
CA THR A 461 -7.43 4.85 5.51
C THR A 461 -8.63 5.28 4.66
N ALA A 462 -8.64 6.52 4.13
CA ALA A 462 -9.72 7.00 3.29
C ALA A 462 -9.72 6.34 1.90
N SER A 463 -8.54 6.23 1.27
CA SER A 463 -8.36 5.60 -0.04
C SER A 463 -8.61 4.10 0.04
N GLU A 464 -8.12 3.43 1.08
CA GLU A 464 -8.40 2.02 1.34
C GLU A 464 -9.89 1.77 1.56
N SER A 465 -10.58 2.61 2.35
CA SER A 465 -12.03 2.53 2.54
C SER A 465 -12.81 2.71 1.23
N ALA A 466 -12.37 3.63 0.35
CA ALA A 466 -12.95 3.80 -0.96
C ALA A 466 -12.75 2.56 -1.84
N MET A 467 -11.56 1.98 -1.83
CA MET A 467 -11.26 0.75 -2.57
C MET A 467 -12.03 -0.45 -2.04
N ASN A 468 -12.13 -0.61 -0.71
CA ASN A 468 -12.96 -1.65 -0.08
C ASN A 468 -14.44 -1.50 -0.44
N THR A 469 -14.94 -0.27 -0.64
CA THR A 469 -16.30 -0.04 -1.13
C THR A 469 -16.51 -0.59 -2.55
N LEU A 470 -15.48 -0.52 -3.39
CA LEU A 470 -15.51 -1.14 -4.72
C LEU A 470 -15.40 -2.67 -4.62
N SER A 471 -14.35 -3.19 -3.99
CA SER A 471 -14.03 -4.62 -3.97
C SER A 471 -15.07 -5.47 -3.24
N ASN A 472 -15.57 -5.01 -2.10
CA ASN A 472 -16.63 -5.71 -1.34
C ASN A 472 -18.05 -5.44 -1.87
N GLY A 473 -18.18 -4.45 -2.75
CA GLY A 473 -19.45 -4.01 -3.33
C GLY A 473 -19.63 -4.44 -4.77
N ILE A 474 -19.41 -3.48 -5.68
CA ILE A 474 -19.68 -3.66 -7.12
C ILE A 474 -18.68 -4.59 -7.81
N TRP A 475 -17.44 -4.69 -7.31
CA TRP A 475 -16.40 -5.58 -7.81
C TRP A 475 -16.21 -6.85 -6.98
N LYS A 476 -17.25 -7.27 -6.29
CA LYS A 476 -17.24 -8.52 -5.51
C LYS A 476 -16.80 -9.74 -6.35
N ARG A 477 -17.05 -9.70 -7.67
CA ARG A 477 -16.64 -10.74 -8.63
C ARG A 477 -15.34 -10.34 -9.31
N ASN A 478 -14.47 -11.32 -9.56
CA ASN A 478 -13.31 -11.14 -10.42
C ASN A 478 -13.71 -10.84 -11.87
N SER A 479 -12.81 -10.28 -12.65
CA SER A 479 -12.97 -10.04 -14.09
C SER A 479 -11.69 -10.41 -14.85
N LEU A 480 -11.86 -10.85 -16.09
CA LEU A 480 -10.77 -11.03 -17.03
C LEU A 480 -10.32 -9.66 -17.58
N THR A 481 -9.09 -9.60 -18.02
CA THR A 481 -8.58 -8.46 -18.77
C THR A 481 -9.08 -8.47 -20.21
N PRO A 482 -9.26 -7.30 -20.86
CA PRO A 482 -9.70 -7.24 -22.26
C PRO A 482 -8.68 -7.79 -23.24
N THR A 483 -9.16 -8.41 -24.30
CA THR A 483 -8.37 -8.74 -25.50
C THR A 483 -8.40 -7.59 -26.52
N TYR A 484 -7.41 -7.55 -27.38
CA TYR A 484 -7.25 -6.46 -28.37
C TYR A 484 -7.46 -6.97 -29.79
N PRO A 485 -8.37 -6.36 -30.59
CA PRO A 485 -8.69 -6.85 -31.94
C PRO A 485 -7.53 -6.87 -32.93
N ALA A 486 -6.44 -6.14 -32.60
CA ALA A 486 -5.22 -6.13 -33.42
C ALA A 486 -4.48 -7.47 -33.41
N TYR A 487 -4.79 -8.36 -32.45
CA TYR A 487 -4.07 -9.62 -32.24
C TYR A 487 -4.96 -10.84 -32.46
N GLU A 488 -4.34 -11.91 -32.91
CA GLU A 488 -4.99 -13.20 -33.11
C GLU A 488 -4.77 -14.04 -31.82
N TYR A 489 -5.88 -14.43 -31.17
CA TYR A 489 -5.90 -15.25 -29.96
C TYR A 489 -6.36 -16.65 -30.32
N LYS A 490 -5.54 -17.65 -30.04
CA LYS A 490 -5.76 -19.05 -30.50
C LYS A 490 -5.40 -20.08 -29.44
N SER A 491 -5.04 -19.66 -28.24
CA SER A 491 -4.65 -20.62 -27.20
C SER A 491 -5.81 -21.52 -26.84
N THR A 492 -5.52 -22.80 -26.66
CA THR A 492 -6.49 -23.81 -26.26
C THR A 492 -6.07 -24.43 -24.95
N VAL A 493 -7.05 -24.70 -24.11
CA VAL A 493 -6.85 -25.46 -22.89
C VAL A 493 -7.41 -26.87 -23.10
N SER A 494 -6.58 -27.86 -22.89
CA SER A 494 -6.97 -29.27 -22.98
C SER A 494 -7.22 -29.87 -21.61
N GLY A 495 -8.14 -30.83 -21.53
CA GLY A 495 -8.51 -31.54 -20.31
C GLY A 495 -9.83 -31.06 -19.72
N ASP A 496 -10.38 -31.91 -18.87
CA ASP A 496 -11.61 -31.65 -18.16
C ASP A 496 -11.32 -31.16 -16.75
N ILE A 497 -12.03 -30.14 -16.30
CA ILE A 497 -11.95 -29.64 -14.91
C ILE A 497 -12.59 -30.71 -14.01
N LYS A 498 -11.83 -31.18 -13.02
CA LYS A 498 -12.33 -32.15 -12.06
C LYS A 498 -12.91 -31.47 -10.84
N ILE A 499 -14.24 -31.50 -10.67
CA ILE A 499 -14.92 -31.03 -9.47
C ILE A 499 -14.70 -32.07 -8.35
N ASN A 500 -14.12 -31.62 -7.23
CA ASN A 500 -13.79 -32.47 -6.09
C ASN A 500 -14.92 -32.46 -5.04
N SER A 501 -15.52 -31.30 -4.78
CA SER A 501 -16.62 -31.13 -3.84
C SER A 501 -17.44 -29.89 -4.12
N ILE A 502 -18.70 -29.91 -3.71
CA ILE A 502 -19.56 -28.73 -3.68
C ILE A 502 -20.13 -28.63 -2.26
N ILE A 503 -19.92 -27.49 -1.62
CA ILE A 503 -20.24 -27.30 -0.20
C ILE A 503 -21.23 -26.17 -0.09
N GLU A 504 -22.34 -26.41 0.61
CA GLU A 504 -23.31 -25.38 0.95
C GLU A 504 -22.94 -24.73 2.28
N THR A 505 -22.74 -23.41 2.26
CA THR A 505 -22.43 -22.60 3.44
C THR A 505 -23.68 -22.29 4.22
N ALA A 506 -23.54 -21.77 5.44
CA ALA A 506 -24.67 -21.33 6.27
C ALA A 506 -25.45 -20.14 5.66
N SER A 507 -24.87 -19.41 4.70
CA SER A 507 -25.49 -18.29 3.98
C SER A 507 -26.22 -18.69 2.70
N ASP A 508 -26.43 -20.00 2.47
CA ASP A 508 -27.05 -20.58 1.27
C ASP A 508 -26.24 -20.23 0.00
N THR A 509 -24.92 -20.11 0.11
CA THR A 509 -23.99 -20.03 -1.02
C THR A 509 -23.34 -21.39 -1.26
N LEU A 510 -22.91 -21.66 -2.47
CA LEU A 510 -22.18 -22.87 -2.83
C LEU A 510 -20.72 -22.55 -3.11
N ILE A 511 -19.83 -23.36 -2.55
CA ILE A 511 -18.41 -23.35 -2.87
C ILE A 511 -18.10 -24.59 -3.70
N ILE A 512 -17.67 -24.40 -4.94
CA ILE A 512 -17.20 -25.47 -5.82
C ILE A 512 -15.68 -25.55 -5.66
N ASN A 513 -15.16 -26.70 -5.21
CA ASN A 513 -13.73 -26.98 -5.19
C ASN A 513 -13.39 -27.93 -6.36
N PHE A 514 -12.32 -27.62 -7.08
CA PHE A 514 -11.94 -28.36 -8.28
C PHE A 514 -10.42 -28.41 -8.47
N ASP A 515 -9.96 -29.38 -9.25
CA ASP A 515 -8.58 -29.40 -9.73
C ASP A 515 -8.50 -28.58 -11.00
N GLY A 516 -7.51 -27.70 -11.06
CA GLY A 516 -7.21 -26.91 -12.26
C GLY A 516 -6.67 -27.78 -13.40
N VAL A 517 -6.74 -27.27 -14.60
CA VAL A 517 -6.13 -27.86 -15.80
C VAL A 517 -4.93 -27.06 -16.25
N GLU A 518 -3.95 -27.75 -16.83
CA GLU A 518 -2.74 -27.13 -17.35
C GLU A 518 -3.09 -26.05 -18.42
N ASP A 519 -2.33 -24.98 -18.48
CA ASP A 519 -2.50 -23.84 -19.40
C ASP A 519 -3.78 -23.00 -19.21
N ALA A 520 -4.60 -23.27 -18.21
CA ALA A 520 -5.68 -22.39 -17.86
C ALA A 520 -5.19 -21.20 -17.04
N LYS A 521 -5.55 -19.97 -17.44
CA LYS A 521 -5.35 -18.73 -16.70
C LYS A 521 -6.44 -18.52 -15.65
N ALA A 522 -7.66 -18.93 -15.97
CA ALA A 522 -8.83 -18.76 -15.13
C ALA A 522 -9.93 -19.79 -15.41
N TYR A 523 -10.94 -19.81 -14.56
CA TYR A 523 -12.13 -20.67 -14.67
C TYR A 523 -13.38 -19.79 -14.50
N VAL A 524 -14.27 -19.82 -15.48
CA VAL A 524 -15.51 -19.01 -15.47
C VAL A 524 -16.70 -19.93 -15.14
N LEU A 525 -17.49 -19.53 -14.16
CA LEU A 525 -18.76 -20.16 -13.86
C LEU A 525 -19.88 -19.48 -14.65
N LYS A 526 -20.56 -20.24 -15.50
CA LYS A 526 -21.72 -19.78 -16.27
C LYS A 526 -22.97 -20.56 -15.88
N GLU A 527 -24.16 -19.91 -16.01
CA GLU A 527 -25.46 -20.57 -15.75
C GLU A 527 -26.26 -20.76 -17.04
N TYR A 528 -27.09 -21.83 -17.08
CA TYR A 528 -28.06 -22.10 -18.15
C TYR A 528 -29.34 -22.67 -17.55
N THR A 529 -30.44 -22.75 -18.37
CA THR A 529 -31.73 -23.15 -17.85
C THR A 529 -32.15 -24.56 -18.33
N ASN A 530 -32.16 -24.79 -19.62
CA ASN A 530 -32.67 -26.04 -20.19
C ASN A 530 -31.55 -26.91 -20.77
N ASP A 531 -30.82 -26.38 -21.72
CA ASP A 531 -29.74 -27.09 -22.43
C ASP A 531 -28.50 -26.22 -22.46
N VAL A 532 -27.36 -26.84 -22.21
CA VAL A 532 -26.04 -26.18 -22.24
C VAL A 532 -25.69 -25.65 -23.64
N SER A 533 -26.27 -26.23 -24.69
CA SER A 533 -26.11 -25.73 -26.08
C SER A 533 -26.71 -24.33 -26.30
N GLU A 534 -27.53 -23.84 -25.36
CA GLU A 534 -28.05 -22.44 -25.36
C GLU A 534 -27.00 -21.41 -24.91
N LEU A 535 -25.88 -21.88 -24.33
CA LEU A 535 -24.83 -20.99 -23.85
C LEU A 535 -24.02 -20.41 -25.02
N ASP A 536 -23.94 -19.10 -25.05
CA ASP A 536 -22.90 -18.38 -25.78
C ASP A 536 -21.68 -18.24 -24.85
N PHE A 537 -20.63 -19.00 -25.13
CA PHE A 537 -19.38 -18.95 -24.36
C PHE A 537 -18.61 -17.64 -24.59
N SER A 538 -18.90 -16.91 -25.66
CA SER A 538 -18.26 -15.64 -26.01
C SER A 538 -18.96 -14.43 -25.37
N ASP A 539 -20.16 -14.59 -24.80
CA ASP A 539 -20.88 -13.49 -24.14
C ASP A 539 -20.25 -13.14 -22.78
N ASN A 540 -20.45 -11.91 -22.34
CA ASN A 540 -19.92 -11.39 -21.08
C ASN A 540 -20.75 -11.80 -19.84
N LYS A 541 -21.72 -12.73 -20.00
CA LYS A 541 -22.53 -13.20 -18.88
C LYS A 541 -21.79 -14.29 -18.11
N TYR A 542 -21.67 -14.10 -16.82
CA TYR A 542 -21.03 -15.05 -15.93
C TYR A 542 -21.62 -14.92 -14.50
N ILE A 543 -21.40 -15.94 -13.68
CA ILE A 543 -21.74 -15.91 -12.27
C ILE A 543 -20.56 -15.41 -11.46
N ASP A 544 -19.39 -16.03 -11.64
CA ASP A 544 -18.11 -15.62 -11.07
C ASP A 544 -16.95 -16.25 -11.84
N LEU A 545 -15.73 -15.88 -11.50
CA LEU A 545 -14.53 -16.52 -12.05
C LEU A 545 -13.45 -16.66 -10.98
N ALA A 546 -12.65 -17.71 -11.08
CA ALA A 546 -11.46 -17.94 -10.29
C ALA A 546 -10.22 -17.90 -11.20
N PHE A 547 -9.15 -17.23 -10.77
CA PHE A 547 -7.85 -17.33 -11.44
C PHE A 547 -7.15 -18.65 -11.12
N ALA A 548 -6.19 -19.05 -11.95
CA ALA A 548 -5.50 -20.34 -11.87
C ALA A 548 -4.87 -20.66 -10.50
N GLY A 549 -4.47 -19.63 -9.75
CA GLY A 549 -3.97 -19.78 -8.38
C GLY A 549 -5.06 -20.12 -7.34
N SER A 550 -6.35 -20.07 -7.72
CA SER A 550 -7.49 -20.44 -6.88
C SER A 550 -8.23 -21.62 -7.49
N THR A 551 -8.47 -22.66 -6.71
CA THR A 551 -9.19 -23.87 -7.11
C THR A 551 -10.59 -23.93 -6.50
N SER A 552 -11.19 -22.77 -6.22
CA SER A 552 -12.56 -22.67 -5.70
C SER A 552 -13.31 -21.47 -6.24
N ILE A 553 -14.64 -21.63 -6.42
CA ILE A 553 -15.57 -20.54 -6.76
C ILE A 553 -16.73 -20.57 -5.79
N GLU A 554 -17.03 -19.43 -5.20
CA GLU A 554 -18.22 -19.23 -4.35
C GLU A 554 -19.29 -18.48 -5.11
N PHE A 555 -20.55 -18.96 -5.02
CA PHE A 555 -21.67 -18.30 -5.67
C PHE A 555 -22.99 -18.62 -4.97
N LYS A 556 -24.00 -17.77 -5.16
CA LYS A 556 -25.35 -18.01 -4.71
C LYS A 556 -26.16 -18.66 -5.84
N PRO A 557 -26.66 -19.91 -5.65
CA PRO A 557 -27.40 -20.58 -6.70
C PRO A 557 -28.78 -19.93 -6.93
N THR A 558 -29.22 -19.94 -8.18
CA THR A 558 -30.54 -19.47 -8.59
C THR A 558 -31.47 -20.67 -8.83
N GLU A 559 -32.68 -20.65 -8.33
CA GLU A 559 -33.64 -21.74 -8.48
C GLU A 559 -33.91 -22.06 -9.97
N GLY A 560 -33.86 -23.34 -10.32
CA GLY A 560 -34.09 -23.81 -11.68
C GLY A 560 -32.92 -23.59 -12.66
N LYS A 561 -31.77 -23.13 -12.20
CA LYS A 561 -30.53 -22.96 -13.00
C LYS A 561 -29.61 -24.16 -12.83
N GLN A 562 -28.86 -24.43 -13.89
CA GLN A 562 -27.72 -25.34 -13.94
C GLN A 562 -26.47 -24.58 -14.25
N TYR A 563 -25.31 -25.16 -13.94
CA TYR A 563 -24.01 -24.45 -14.01
C TYR A 563 -22.95 -25.26 -14.73
N VAL A 564 -22.03 -24.55 -15.36
CA VAL A 564 -20.83 -25.13 -15.96
C VAL A 564 -19.59 -24.33 -15.57
N LEU A 565 -18.48 -25.01 -15.36
CA LEU A 565 -17.15 -24.42 -15.28
C LEU A 565 -16.48 -24.48 -16.64
N VAL A 566 -15.96 -23.38 -17.11
CA VAL A 566 -15.31 -23.19 -18.41
C VAL A 566 -13.90 -22.70 -18.18
N PRO A 567 -12.85 -23.37 -18.71
CA PRO A 567 -11.50 -22.86 -18.60
C PRO A 567 -11.27 -21.67 -19.54
N VAL A 568 -10.35 -20.80 -19.17
CA VAL A 568 -9.89 -19.66 -19.94
C VAL A 568 -8.39 -19.82 -20.18
N ALA A 569 -7.97 -19.72 -21.43
CA ALA A 569 -6.58 -19.84 -21.82
C ALA A 569 -5.73 -18.64 -21.38
N LYS A 570 -4.41 -18.78 -21.43
CA LYS A 570 -3.44 -17.73 -21.07
C LYS A 570 -3.65 -16.43 -21.85
N ASP A 571 -4.15 -16.51 -23.07
CA ASP A 571 -4.48 -15.39 -23.93
C ASP A 571 -5.90 -14.81 -23.71
N ASN A 572 -6.56 -15.12 -22.61
CA ASN A 572 -7.94 -14.73 -22.28
C ASN A 572 -9.05 -15.35 -23.16
N THR A 573 -8.73 -16.30 -24.02
CA THR A 573 -9.75 -17.01 -24.81
C THR A 573 -10.57 -17.91 -23.92
N VAL A 574 -11.86 -17.60 -23.76
CA VAL A 574 -12.83 -18.48 -23.09
C VAL A 574 -13.06 -19.70 -23.97
N GLN A 575 -12.85 -20.88 -23.43
CA GLN A 575 -12.94 -22.12 -24.17
C GLN A 575 -14.39 -22.57 -24.39
N THR A 576 -14.60 -23.53 -25.26
CA THR A 576 -15.91 -24.15 -25.48
C THR A 576 -16.07 -25.51 -24.82
N ASN A 577 -14.95 -26.13 -24.35
CA ASN A 577 -15.01 -27.29 -23.45
C ASN A 577 -15.40 -26.82 -22.04
N TYR A 578 -16.23 -27.60 -21.38
CA TYR A 578 -16.76 -27.25 -20.06
C TYR A 578 -16.97 -28.50 -19.21
N THR A 579 -16.98 -28.32 -17.91
CA THR A 579 -17.41 -29.35 -16.95
C THR A 579 -18.73 -28.94 -16.31
N LYS A 580 -19.74 -29.83 -16.34
CA LYS A 580 -21.04 -29.60 -15.68
C LYS A 580 -20.86 -29.68 -14.16
N VAL A 581 -21.50 -28.73 -13.45
CA VAL A 581 -21.58 -28.74 -11.98
C VAL A 581 -22.75 -29.64 -11.56
N ASP A 582 -22.44 -30.79 -10.97
CA ASP A 582 -23.47 -31.73 -10.48
C ASP A 582 -23.92 -31.30 -9.05
N LEU A 583 -25.05 -30.64 -8.96
CA LEU A 583 -25.60 -30.18 -7.68
C LEU A 583 -26.03 -31.35 -6.74
N ASN A 584 -26.02 -32.60 -7.20
CA ASN A 584 -26.21 -33.76 -6.29
C ASN A 584 -24.98 -34.02 -5.41
N MET A 585 -23.85 -33.43 -5.73
CA MET A 585 -22.60 -33.48 -4.91
C MET A 585 -22.62 -32.50 -3.73
N VAL A 586 -23.67 -31.69 -3.56
CA VAL A 586 -23.72 -30.66 -2.51
C VAL A 586 -23.72 -31.27 -1.12
N VAL A 587 -22.75 -30.89 -0.30
CA VAL A 587 -22.66 -31.24 1.12
C VAL A 587 -22.74 -29.97 1.95
N ARG A 588 -23.59 -29.98 3.00
CA ARG A 588 -23.70 -28.81 3.88
C ARG A 588 -22.50 -28.71 4.82
N ASN A 589 -21.90 -27.53 4.93
CA ASN A 589 -20.83 -27.23 5.88
C ASN A 589 -21.38 -27.00 7.29
N ASN A 590 -20.64 -27.39 8.31
CA ASN A 590 -20.91 -26.99 9.69
C ASN A 590 -20.04 -25.76 10.01
N VAL A 591 -20.70 -24.69 10.48
CA VAL A 591 -20.03 -23.44 10.81
C VAL A 591 -19.13 -23.66 12.03
N PRO A 592 -17.86 -23.23 12.02
CA PRO A 592 -17.04 -23.30 13.22
C PRO A 592 -17.64 -22.45 14.35
N LEU A 593 -17.35 -22.82 15.59
CA LEU A 593 -17.71 -22.07 16.77
C LEU A 593 -16.43 -21.63 17.49
N ALA A 594 -16.37 -20.38 17.88
CA ALA A 594 -15.25 -19.84 18.65
C ALA A 594 -15.71 -19.34 20.03
N SER A 595 -14.84 -19.42 21.02
CA SER A 595 -15.07 -18.85 22.35
C SER A 595 -13.74 -18.51 23.01
N PHE A 596 -13.67 -17.44 23.80
CA PHE A 596 -12.51 -17.15 24.61
C PHE A 596 -12.59 -17.88 25.95
N GLU A 597 -11.45 -18.33 26.45
CA GLU A 597 -11.31 -18.66 27.88
C GLU A 597 -11.50 -17.38 28.71
N GLN A 598 -11.91 -17.55 29.98
CA GLN A 598 -12.12 -16.43 30.88
C GLN A 598 -10.78 -15.72 31.13
N ILE A 599 -10.66 -14.48 30.67
CA ILE A 599 -9.52 -13.62 30.94
C ILE A 599 -9.73 -12.95 32.33
N PRO A 600 -8.69 -12.83 33.18
CA PRO A 600 -8.80 -12.09 34.44
C PRO A 600 -9.34 -10.67 34.22
N GLN A 601 -10.29 -10.23 35.03
CA GLN A 601 -10.90 -8.88 34.88
C GLN A 601 -9.88 -7.75 35.06
N GLU A 602 -8.87 -7.96 35.90
CA GLU A 602 -7.78 -7.04 36.12
C GLU A 602 -6.45 -7.71 35.76
N VAL A 603 -5.63 -7.05 34.94
CA VAL A 603 -4.30 -7.48 34.54
C VAL A 603 -3.29 -6.44 34.94
N LEU A 604 -2.20 -6.84 35.60
CA LEU A 604 -1.17 -5.93 36.04
C LEU A 604 -0.47 -5.27 34.82
N SER A 605 -0.38 -3.97 34.82
CA SER A 605 0.27 -3.17 33.78
C SER A 605 1.68 -3.66 33.48
N GLY A 606 2.01 -3.82 32.19
CA GLY A 606 3.32 -4.25 31.72
C GLY A 606 3.59 -5.75 31.81
N THR A 607 2.71 -6.56 32.42
CA THR A 607 2.82 -8.02 32.44
C THR A 607 2.30 -8.66 31.17
N SER A 608 2.65 -9.91 30.90
CA SER A 608 2.15 -10.67 29.77
C SER A 608 1.20 -11.75 30.22
N ILE A 609 0.08 -11.90 29.52
CA ILE A 609 -0.89 -12.97 29.73
C ILE A 609 -1.21 -13.63 28.39
N ASP A 610 -1.62 -14.88 28.43
CA ASP A 610 -2.09 -15.57 27.23
C ASP A 610 -3.59 -15.35 27.04
N ILE A 611 -3.95 -14.89 25.88
CA ILE A 611 -5.32 -14.80 25.38
C ILE A 611 -5.61 -16.06 24.61
N VAL A 612 -6.50 -16.87 25.12
CA VAL A 612 -6.80 -18.21 24.58
C VAL A 612 -8.20 -18.20 23.98
N ALA A 613 -8.30 -18.56 22.71
CA ALA A 613 -9.56 -18.79 22.01
C ALA A 613 -9.69 -20.26 21.61
N ASN A 614 -10.77 -20.90 22.03
CA ASN A 614 -11.11 -22.28 21.68
C ASN A 614 -11.98 -22.29 20.40
N ILE A 615 -11.72 -23.25 19.52
CA ILE A 615 -12.46 -23.44 18.28
C ILE A 615 -13.05 -24.85 18.30
N THR A 616 -14.30 -24.99 17.91
CA THR A 616 -14.94 -26.28 17.72
C THR A 616 -15.62 -26.34 16.36
N ASP A 617 -15.38 -27.41 15.62
CA ASP A 617 -16.00 -27.71 14.36
C ASP A 617 -16.13 -29.22 14.23
N THR A 618 -17.14 -29.71 13.55
CA THR A 618 -17.41 -31.14 13.44
C THR A 618 -16.82 -31.77 12.18
N ASP A 619 -16.43 -30.97 11.20
CA ASP A 619 -15.94 -31.43 9.91
C ASP A 619 -14.60 -30.80 9.48
N ASN A 620 -14.08 -29.85 10.26
CA ASN A 620 -12.76 -29.25 10.03
C ASN A 620 -11.88 -29.23 11.27
N THR A 621 -10.58 -29.29 11.06
CA THR A 621 -9.55 -29.22 12.10
C THR A 621 -8.46 -28.19 11.81
N SER A 622 -8.52 -27.52 10.65
CA SER A 622 -7.59 -26.45 10.24
C SER A 622 -8.38 -25.19 9.95
N PHE A 623 -7.95 -24.07 10.51
CA PHE A 623 -8.67 -22.79 10.45
C PHE A 623 -7.70 -21.65 10.17
N THR A 624 -8.18 -20.65 9.45
CA THR A 624 -7.58 -19.31 9.45
C THR A 624 -8.23 -18.45 10.53
N TYR A 625 -7.48 -17.51 11.11
CA TYR A 625 -8.02 -16.62 12.11
C TYR A 625 -7.47 -15.20 12.01
N ASP A 626 -8.30 -14.25 12.39
CA ASP A 626 -7.95 -12.87 12.66
C ASP A 626 -8.26 -12.51 14.11
N LEU A 627 -7.26 -12.02 14.84
CA LEU A 627 -7.41 -11.56 16.23
C LEU A 627 -7.34 -10.05 16.27
N TYR A 628 -8.26 -9.45 17.02
CA TYR A 628 -8.41 -8.00 17.17
C TYR A 628 -8.46 -7.59 18.63
N ILE A 629 -8.21 -6.30 18.89
CA ILE A 629 -8.39 -5.65 20.19
C ILE A 629 -9.21 -4.37 20.05
N ALA A 630 -10.07 -4.09 21.02
CA ALA A 630 -10.72 -2.79 21.21
C ALA A 630 -10.38 -2.26 22.60
N ILE A 631 -10.12 -0.94 22.71
CA ILE A 631 -9.76 -0.27 23.95
C ILE A 631 -10.65 0.98 24.04
N ASP A 632 -11.46 1.05 25.08
CA ASP A 632 -12.39 2.19 25.33
C ASP A 632 -13.24 2.57 24.12
N SER A 633 -13.48 1.62 23.21
CA SER A 633 -14.09 1.80 21.92
C SER A 633 -14.87 0.56 21.52
N ASP A 634 -15.82 0.71 20.60
CA ASP A 634 -16.46 -0.41 19.90
C ASP A 634 -15.76 -0.77 18.60
N GLU A 635 -14.73 -0.01 18.20
CA GLU A 635 -13.92 -0.30 17.02
C GLU A 635 -12.77 -1.26 17.35
N PHE A 636 -12.69 -2.35 16.61
CA PHE A 636 -11.67 -3.37 16.78
C PHE A 636 -10.50 -3.17 15.80
N THR A 637 -9.29 -3.08 16.34
CA THR A 637 -8.03 -3.02 15.57
C THR A 637 -7.41 -4.41 15.49
N LYS A 638 -6.99 -4.82 14.29
CA LYS A 638 -6.38 -6.14 14.07
C LYS A 638 -5.01 -6.23 14.77
N LEU A 639 -4.81 -7.30 15.54
CA LEU A 639 -3.54 -7.63 16.21
C LEU A 639 -2.72 -8.65 15.42
N LYS A 640 -3.38 -9.70 14.92
CA LYS A 640 -2.70 -10.84 14.30
C LYS A 640 -3.62 -11.58 13.35
N SER A 641 -3.05 -12.10 12.27
CA SER A 641 -3.67 -13.13 11.42
C SER A 641 -2.81 -14.40 11.47
N GLY A 642 -3.40 -15.55 11.21
CA GLY A 642 -2.68 -16.81 11.17
C GLY A 642 -3.54 -18.00 10.79
N THR A 643 -2.89 -19.14 10.71
CA THR A 643 -3.54 -20.46 10.58
C THR A 643 -3.31 -21.25 11.85
N VAL A 644 -4.25 -22.13 12.18
CA VAL A 644 -4.12 -23.07 13.29
C VAL A 644 -4.64 -24.44 12.86
N ASP A 645 -3.81 -25.46 13.08
CA ASP A 645 -4.19 -26.86 12.96
C ASP A 645 -4.52 -27.36 14.37
N GLY A 646 -5.81 -27.52 14.65
CA GLY A 646 -6.31 -27.88 15.97
C GLY A 646 -7.43 -26.96 16.45
N ASN A 647 -7.72 -27.01 17.74
CA ASN A 647 -8.91 -26.42 18.33
C ASN A 647 -8.62 -25.18 19.22
N GLN A 648 -7.41 -24.58 19.16
CA GLN A 648 -7.06 -23.51 20.07
C GLN A 648 -6.09 -22.51 19.44
N VAL A 649 -6.39 -21.22 19.55
CA VAL A 649 -5.48 -20.12 19.24
C VAL A 649 -4.99 -19.51 20.55
N VAL A 650 -3.67 -19.41 20.70
CA VAL A 650 -3.03 -18.77 21.85
C VAL A 650 -2.26 -17.54 21.38
N TYR A 651 -2.51 -16.42 22.02
CA TYR A 651 -1.82 -15.17 21.76
C TYR A 651 -1.33 -14.54 23.05
N THR A 652 0.00 -14.46 23.23
CA THR A 652 0.60 -13.78 24.39
C THR A 652 0.48 -12.27 24.20
N TRP A 653 -0.42 -11.65 24.97
CA TRP A 653 -0.62 -10.23 24.99
C TRP A 653 0.15 -9.58 26.13
N LYS A 654 0.89 -8.51 25.81
CA LYS A 654 1.55 -7.69 26.83
C LYS A 654 0.64 -6.53 27.21
N ALA A 655 0.18 -6.50 28.46
CA ALA A 655 -0.66 -5.44 28.99
C ALA A 655 0.03 -4.07 28.87
N TYR A 656 -0.74 -3.03 28.61
CA TYR A 656 -0.22 -1.68 28.48
C TYR A 656 0.43 -1.19 29.77
N ILE A 657 1.47 -0.36 29.66
CA ILE A 657 2.19 0.21 30.80
C ILE A 657 1.32 1.22 31.57
N ILE A 658 0.35 1.84 30.90
CA ILE A 658 -0.62 2.79 31.48
C ILE A 658 -1.93 2.03 31.70
N ALA A 659 -2.60 2.28 32.83
CA ALA A 659 -3.92 1.71 33.11
C ALA A 659 -4.91 2.06 32.00
N GLN A 660 -5.62 1.06 31.51
CA GLN A 660 -6.64 1.16 30.46
C GLN A 660 -7.88 0.38 30.89
N ASP A 661 -9.05 0.89 30.56
CA ASP A 661 -10.33 0.25 30.85
C ASP A 661 -10.96 -0.28 29.55
N ASN A 662 -11.99 -1.11 29.72
CA ASN A 662 -12.84 -1.62 28.63
C ASN A 662 -12.05 -2.27 27.47
N ILE A 663 -11.03 -3.06 27.79
CA ILE A 663 -10.27 -3.82 26.80
C ILE A 663 -11.05 -5.08 26.47
N ARG A 664 -11.25 -5.34 25.18
CA ARG A 664 -11.89 -6.57 24.66
C ARG A 664 -11.09 -7.13 23.51
N PHE A 665 -11.03 -8.44 23.39
CA PHE A 665 -10.49 -9.15 22.25
C PHE A 665 -11.63 -9.72 21.40
N LYS A 666 -11.45 -9.71 20.09
CA LYS A 666 -12.32 -10.40 19.15
C LYS A 666 -11.50 -11.33 18.28
N ILE A 667 -11.99 -12.54 18.07
CA ILE A 667 -11.44 -13.47 17.10
C ILE A 667 -12.49 -13.71 16.01
N VAL A 668 -12.05 -13.71 14.75
CA VAL A 668 -12.79 -14.21 13.61
C VAL A 668 -12.08 -15.46 13.14
N VAL A 669 -12.81 -16.57 13.05
CA VAL A 669 -12.29 -17.88 12.65
C VAL A 669 -12.99 -18.29 11.37
N ASN A 670 -12.23 -18.80 10.40
CA ASN A 670 -12.76 -19.27 9.12
C ASN A 670 -12.19 -20.66 8.81
N ASP A 671 -13.04 -21.61 8.46
CA ASP A 671 -12.72 -22.99 8.08
C ASP A 671 -12.42 -23.16 6.59
N GLY A 672 -12.34 -22.04 5.83
CA GLY A 672 -12.22 -22.02 4.37
C GLY A 672 -13.55 -22.02 3.63
N LYS A 673 -14.70 -22.03 4.34
CA LYS A 673 -16.06 -22.09 3.79
C LYS A 673 -16.98 -21.12 4.50
N ASP A 674 -17.04 -21.20 5.83
CA ASP A 674 -17.83 -20.35 6.69
C ASP A 674 -16.94 -19.70 7.76
N SER A 675 -17.45 -18.65 8.40
CA SER A 675 -16.75 -17.97 9.48
C SER A 675 -17.65 -17.73 10.67
N CYS A 676 -17.02 -17.68 11.85
CA CYS A 676 -17.67 -17.24 13.08
C CYS A 676 -16.84 -16.18 13.77
N GLU A 677 -17.42 -15.44 14.70
CA GLU A 677 -16.70 -14.53 15.57
C GLU A 677 -17.03 -14.76 17.04
N ALA A 678 -16.08 -14.45 17.90
CA ALA A 678 -16.28 -14.42 19.35
C ALA A 678 -15.60 -13.17 19.94
N ILE A 679 -16.20 -12.65 21.00
CA ILE A 679 -15.67 -11.51 21.76
C ILE A 679 -15.41 -11.95 23.19
N SER A 680 -14.26 -11.57 23.78
CA SER A 680 -13.87 -11.87 25.14
C SER A 680 -14.72 -11.12 26.18
N ASN A 681 -14.61 -11.50 27.46
CA ASN A 681 -15.00 -10.62 28.55
C ASN A 681 -14.20 -9.31 28.50
N THR A 682 -14.76 -8.26 29.10
CA THR A 682 -14.06 -6.97 29.31
C THR A 682 -13.04 -7.10 30.41
N ILE A 683 -11.86 -6.52 30.19
CA ILE A 683 -10.76 -6.49 31.17
C ILE A 683 -10.23 -5.05 31.34
N SER A 684 -9.52 -4.80 32.43
CA SER A 684 -8.80 -3.54 32.69
C SER A 684 -7.34 -3.83 33.04
N THR A 685 -6.43 -2.90 32.72
CA THR A 685 -5.06 -2.96 33.25
C THR A 685 -4.95 -2.06 34.47
N VAL A 686 -4.32 -2.58 35.53
CA VAL A 686 -4.16 -1.88 36.81
C VAL A 686 -2.67 -1.68 37.14
N GLU A 687 -2.33 -0.56 37.73
CA GLU A 687 -0.97 -0.34 38.21
C GLU A 687 -0.68 -1.16 39.46
N GLU A 688 0.55 -1.58 39.64
CA GLU A 688 1.00 -2.21 40.86
C GLU A 688 0.87 -1.20 42.03
N ALA A 689 0.23 -1.66 43.12
CA ALA A 689 0.08 -0.82 44.31
C ALA A 689 1.45 -0.46 44.87
N LYS A 690 1.78 0.83 44.95
CA LYS A 690 3.04 1.25 45.56
C LYS A 690 2.97 1.01 47.07
N PRO A 691 4.04 0.46 47.68
CA PRO A 691 4.10 0.28 49.11
C PRO A 691 3.98 1.64 49.83
N ILE A 692 3.10 1.73 50.83
CA ILE A 692 2.94 2.91 51.67
C ILE A 692 4.05 2.89 52.71
N ILE A 693 4.85 3.98 52.73
CA ILE A 693 5.99 4.09 53.65
C ILE A 693 5.68 5.20 54.66
N TRP A 694 5.82 4.86 55.96
CA TRP A 694 5.60 5.77 57.07
C TRP A 694 6.92 6.11 57.77
N ASN A 695 7.02 7.31 58.40
CA ASN A 695 8.21 7.78 59.09
C ASN A 695 8.24 7.31 60.54
N ILE A 696 9.47 7.05 61.08
CA ILE A 696 9.76 6.73 62.46
C ILE A 696 10.55 7.89 63.06
N THR A 697 9.99 8.54 64.04
CA THR A 697 10.65 9.60 64.82
C THR A 697 11.09 9.02 66.20
N TYR A 698 12.29 9.36 66.65
CA TYR A 698 12.85 8.86 67.91
C TYR A 698 13.05 10.04 68.88
N GLU A 699 12.32 10.04 69.98
CA GLU A 699 12.57 10.88 71.15
C GLU A 699 13.51 10.18 72.16
N LEU A 700 14.77 10.46 72.03
CA LEU A 700 15.82 9.73 72.72
C LEU A 700 16.01 10.14 74.24
N ASN A 701 15.39 11.21 74.71
CA ASN A 701 15.47 11.71 76.08
C ASN A 701 16.92 11.80 76.61
N GLY A 702 17.81 12.37 75.76
CA GLY A 702 19.25 12.51 76.04
C GLY A 702 20.10 11.28 75.81
N GLY A 703 19.58 10.25 75.18
CA GLY A 703 20.29 9.12 74.66
C GLY A 703 20.83 9.33 73.28
N THR A 704 21.57 8.34 72.71
CA THR A 704 22.06 8.26 71.38
C THR A 704 21.65 6.93 70.76
N ILE A 705 21.34 6.92 69.43
CA ILE A 705 21.00 5.71 68.72
C ILE A 705 21.75 5.72 67.39
N SER A 706 22.20 4.59 66.92
CA SER A 706 22.85 4.42 65.63
C SER A 706 22.17 3.30 64.85
N ASN A 707 22.10 3.42 63.52
CA ASN A 707 21.50 2.45 62.59
C ASN A 707 20.03 2.09 62.86
N ALA A 708 19.27 3.02 63.48
CA ALA A 708 17.84 2.84 63.66
C ALA A 708 17.09 3.10 62.36
N PRO A 709 16.06 2.31 61.98
CA PRO A 709 15.25 2.50 60.81
C PRO A 709 14.52 3.88 60.92
N SER A 710 14.58 4.69 59.85
CA SER A 710 13.87 6.00 59.84
C SER A 710 12.48 5.89 59.20
N THR A 711 12.15 4.75 58.62
CA THR A 711 10.86 4.51 57.99
C THR A 711 10.45 3.06 58.16
N TYR A 712 9.19 2.75 57.92
CA TYR A 712 8.65 1.41 57.80
C TYR A 712 7.57 1.34 56.73
N THR A 713 7.41 0.16 56.09
CA THR A 713 6.38 -0.10 55.09
C THR A 713 5.11 -0.58 55.81
N GLU A 714 3.96 -0.07 55.42
CA GLU A 714 2.66 -0.54 55.87
C GLU A 714 2.51 -2.05 55.54
N GLY A 715 2.04 -2.82 56.52
CA GLY A 715 1.95 -4.28 56.34
C GLY A 715 3.22 -5.06 56.75
N GLU A 716 4.33 -4.35 57.01
CA GLU A 716 5.59 -4.96 57.46
C GLU A 716 5.97 -4.51 58.86
N GLY A 717 6.35 -5.40 59.71
CA GLY A 717 6.79 -5.05 61.05
C GLY A 717 8.28 -4.63 61.06
N VAL A 718 8.65 -3.71 61.99
CA VAL A 718 10.03 -3.26 62.16
C VAL A 718 10.54 -3.57 63.57
N THR A 719 11.69 -4.25 63.67
CA THR A 719 12.38 -4.45 64.93
C THR A 719 13.13 -3.19 65.32
N LEU A 720 12.96 -2.75 66.58
CA LEU A 720 13.56 -1.52 67.09
C LEU A 720 14.97 -1.74 67.60
N VAL A 721 15.86 -0.80 67.35
CA VAL A 721 17.23 -0.76 67.85
C VAL A 721 17.20 -0.07 69.23
N ASN A 722 17.93 -0.60 70.20
CA ASN A 722 18.03 0.00 71.52
C ASN A 722 19.04 1.17 71.54
N PRO A 723 18.65 2.33 72.03
CA PRO A 723 19.56 3.47 72.23
C PRO A 723 20.45 3.29 73.46
N THR A 724 21.51 4.10 73.55
CA THR A 724 22.42 4.11 74.71
C THR A 724 22.41 5.50 75.35
N LYS A 725 22.58 5.54 76.69
CA LYS A 725 22.71 6.79 77.43
C LYS A 725 23.66 6.55 78.59
N GLU A 726 24.67 7.41 78.70
CA GLU A 726 25.67 7.28 79.76
C GLU A 726 25.03 7.37 81.18
N LYS A 727 25.37 6.42 82.03
CA LYS A 727 24.82 6.29 83.39
C LYS A 727 23.34 5.97 83.53
N TYR A 728 22.74 5.51 82.47
CA TYR A 728 21.34 5.04 82.46
C TYR A 728 21.21 3.69 81.75
N THR A 729 20.27 2.89 82.21
CA THR A 729 19.87 1.64 81.61
C THR A 729 18.61 1.92 80.80
N PHE A 730 18.64 1.46 79.51
CA PHE A 730 17.42 1.57 78.62
C PHE A 730 16.38 0.56 79.13
N THR A 731 15.14 1.06 79.38
CA THR A 731 14.06 0.25 79.93
C THR A 731 13.02 -0.14 78.89
N GLY A 732 13.12 0.42 77.66
CA GLY A 732 12.26 0.08 76.59
C GLY A 732 11.76 1.29 75.82
N TRP A 733 11.25 1.08 74.59
CA TRP A 733 10.52 2.07 73.83
C TRP A 733 9.08 2.14 74.27
N THR A 734 8.47 3.33 74.20
CA THR A 734 7.02 3.49 74.26
C THR A 734 6.53 4.19 73.00
N LEU A 735 5.41 3.70 72.49
CA LEU A 735 4.64 4.24 71.37
C LEU A 735 3.24 4.54 71.85
N ASN A 736 2.78 5.79 71.81
CA ASN A 736 1.49 6.25 72.31
C ASN A 736 1.26 5.87 73.80
N GLY A 737 2.34 5.83 74.62
CA GLY A 737 2.30 5.50 76.04
C GLY A 737 2.42 3.99 76.37
N GLU A 738 2.33 3.10 75.40
CA GLU A 738 2.44 1.66 75.53
C GLU A 738 3.88 1.21 75.25
N LYS A 739 4.37 0.22 76.02
CA LYS A 739 5.73 -0.31 75.86
C LYS A 739 5.80 -1.24 74.67
N VAL A 740 6.74 -0.95 73.70
CA VAL A 740 6.92 -1.69 72.50
C VAL A 740 8.38 -2.15 72.28
N THR A 741 8.57 -3.28 71.63
CA THR A 741 9.88 -3.82 71.21
C THR A 741 10.04 -3.82 69.68
N SER A 742 8.94 -3.61 68.92
CA SER A 742 8.88 -3.57 67.48
C SER A 742 7.68 -2.68 67.09
N ILE A 743 7.69 -2.18 65.86
CA ILE A 743 6.50 -1.65 65.24
C ILE A 743 5.75 -2.82 64.66
N SER A 744 4.46 -2.94 64.92
CA SER A 744 3.61 -4.01 64.39
C SER A 744 3.36 -3.82 62.92
N ALA A 745 3.23 -4.92 62.17
CA ALA A 745 2.77 -4.91 60.76
C ALA A 745 1.36 -4.29 60.58
N LEU A 746 0.57 -4.18 61.68
CA LEU A 746 -0.75 -3.57 61.67
C LEU A 746 -0.72 -2.04 61.94
N GLN A 747 0.47 -1.49 62.21
CA GLN A 747 0.65 -0.07 62.50
C GLN A 747 0.54 0.74 61.18
N THR A 748 -0.23 1.80 61.21
CA THR A 748 -0.36 2.76 60.10
C THR A 748 -0.03 4.16 60.56
N GLY A 749 0.44 5.04 59.66
CA GLY A 749 0.80 6.43 59.94
C GLY A 749 2.20 6.61 60.55
N ASP A 750 2.69 7.85 60.58
CA ASP A 750 3.97 8.18 61.15
C ASP A 750 3.95 7.90 62.69
N VAL A 751 5.04 7.34 63.20
CA VAL A 751 5.16 6.96 64.60
C VAL A 751 6.28 7.71 65.33
N THR A 752 6.04 8.04 66.58
CA THR A 752 7.07 8.61 67.48
C THR A 752 7.35 7.63 68.63
N LEU A 753 8.59 7.18 68.72
CA LEU A 753 9.07 6.25 69.75
C LEU A 753 9.84 7.02 70.80
N VAL A 754 9.43 6.86 72.04
CA VAL A 754 10.04 7.57 73.21
C VAL A 754 10.91 6.58 73.97
N ALA A 755 12.17 6.93 74.15
CA ALA A 755 13.11 6.12 74.93
C ALA A 755 12.94 6.36 76.45
N ASN A 756 12.82 5.26 77.20
CA ASN A 756 12.68 5.31 78.64
C ASN A 756 13.97 4.82 79.31
N TRP A 757 14.33 5.47 80.45
CA TRP A 757 15.63 5.29 81.07
C TRP A 757 15.49 5.19 82.58
N GLU A 758 16.29 4.29 83.26
CA GLU A 758 16.49 4.24 84.67
C GLU A 758 17.96 4.54 85.02
N PRO A 759 18.25 5.42 86.03
CA PRO A 759 19.62 5.68 86.39
C PRO A 759 20.31 4.44 86.96
N VAL A 760 21.54 4.22 86.57
CA VAL A 760 22.35 3.12 87.13
C VAL A 760 22.80 3.51 88.54
N HIS A 761 22.28 2.87 89.64
CA HIS A 761 22.73 3.07 90.96
C HIS A 761 24.09 2.36 91.22
N GLU A 762 25.16 3.14 91.44
CA GLU A 762 26.46 2.59 91.84
C GLU A 762 26.34 2.01 93.26
N THR A 763 26.39 0.70 93.45
CA THR A 763 26.63 0.05 94.76
C THR A 763 28.11 -0.11 94.98
N LYS A 764 28.65 0.51 96.03
CA LYS A 764 30.04 0.35 96.47
C LYS A 764 30.38 -1.14 96.82
N PRO A 765 31.61 -1.60 96.54
CA PRO A 765 31.99 -3.00 96.71
C PRO A 765 32.25 -3.40 98.12
N GLY A 766 31.68 -4.46 98.58
CA GLY A 766 31.93 -5.14 99.86
C GLY A 766 32.04 -6.62 99.70
N GLY A 767 33.27 -7.08 99.79
CA GLY A 767 33.76 -8.30 100.37
C GLY A 767 33.35 -9.67 99.85
N CYS A 768 34.37 -10.36 99.40
CA CYS A 768 34.51 -11.78 99.13
C CYS A 768 33.67 -12.71 99.96
N LYS A 769 33.12 -13.77 99.39
CA LYS A 769 33.44 -15.13 99.68
C LYS A 769 33.06 -16.13 98.59
N LYS A 770 33.98 -17.05 98.35
CA LYS A 770 33.88 -18.22 97.44
C LYS A 770 32.79 -19.17 97.92
N SER A 771 32.07 -19.79 96.95
CA SER A 771 32.03 -21.28 96.93
C SER A 771 31.36 -21.68 95.61
N SER A 772 32.09 -22.41 94.90
CA SER A 772 31.95 -23.61 94.07
C SER A 772 30.53 -24.16 93.84
N GLY A 773 30.30 -24.56 92.59
CA GLY A 773 29.44 -25.69 92.35
C GLY A 773 28.60 -25.60 91.05
N GLU A 774 29.13 -26.22 90.03
CA GLU A 774 28.52 -27.10 89.05
C GLU A 774 27.42 -26.52 88.08
N LEU A 775 27.86 -26.55 86.90
CA LEU A 775 27.36 -27.28 85.65
C LEU A 775 25.94 -27.84 85.74
N MET A 776 25.16 -27.44 84.85
CA MET A 776 24.51 -28.39 83.92
C MET A 776 24.07 -27.71 82.62
N ILE A 777 24.51 -28.43 81.61
CA ILE A 777 24.26 -28.33 80.21
C ILE A 777 22.86 -28.88 79.87
N SER A 778 22.13 -28.29 78.96
CA SER A 778 21.35 -28.97 77.94
C SER A 778 20.73 -27.90 77.03
N SER A 779 21.26 -27.72 75.89
CA SER A 779 21.19 -28.44 74.59
C SER A 779 19.89 -28.27 73.80
N LEU A 780 20.14 -27.78 72.67
CA LEU A 780 19.58 -28.16 71.32
C LEU A 780 18.18 -27.68 71.07
N SER A 781 17.84 -27.24 69.87
CA SER A 781 18.35 -27.37 68.49
C SER A 781 17.52 -26.42 67.64
N ALA A 782 17.98 -25.63 66.76
CA ALA A 782 18.48 -25.93 65.41
C ALA A 782 17.50 -26.64 64.54
N LEU A 783 17.11 -25.93 63.43
CA LEU A 783 17.15 -26.38 62.04
C LEU A 783 16.53 -25.30 61.22
N SER A 784 17.20 -24.48 60.45
CA SER A 784 17.97 -24.74 59.19
C SER A 784 17.16 -25.36 58.07
N LEU A 785 17.10 -24.69 57.05
CA LEU A 785 17.54 -25.07 55.66
C LEU A 785 16.54 -24.44 54.65
N ALA A 786 16.85 -23.52 53.86
CA ALA A 786 17.82 -23.45 52.80
C ALA A 786 17.71 -24.65 51.83
N ILE A 787 17.57 -24.38 50.58
CA ILE A 787 18.15 -25.04 49.38
C ILE A 787 17.29 -24.57 48.19
N LEU A 788 17.82 -23.78 47.33
CA LEU A 788 18.84 -23.98 46.29
C LEU A 788 18.28 -24.60 44.99
N ILE A 789 18.19 -23.78 43.93
CA ILE A 789 18.85 -23.95 42.62
C ILE A 789 18.70 -25.32 41.94
N LEU A 790 18.22 -25.23 40.70
CA LEU A 790 18.79 -25.83 39.49
C LEU A 790 17.88 -25.46 38.34
N ARG A 791 18.22 -24.54 37.39
CA ARG A 791 19.09 -24.73 36.20
C ARG A 791 18.89 -26.07 35.45
N LYS A 792 18.37 -25.98 34.28
CA LYS A 792 18.92 -26.16 32.93
C LYS A 792 18.00 -26.93 31.98
N LYS A 793 17.88 -26.30 30.82
CA LYS A 793 17.97 -26.87 29.46
C LYS A 793 16.92 -27.91 29.02
N HIS A 794 16.09 -27.51 28.14
CA HIS A 794 16.31 -27.75 26.70
C HIS A 794 15.53 -26.72 25.90
#